data_f5f50720365d45f0bc4a9da3653ca60c
#
_entry.id   f5f50720365d45f0bc4a9da3653ca60c
#
_cell.length_a   1.000
_cell.length_b   1.000
_cell.length_c   1.000
_cell.angle_alpha   90.00
_cell.angle_beta   90.00
_cell.angle_gamma   90.00
#
_symmetry.space_group_name_H-M   'P 1'
#
loop_
_entity.id
_entity.type
_entity.pdbx_description
1 polymer ?
#
loop_
_entity_poly.entity_id
_entity_poly.type
_entity_poly.pdbx_seq_one_letter_code
_entity_poly.pdbx_strand_id
1 'polypeptide(L)'
;MCDPSETDEIEEDKSVKQERYEVTGMTCSACSSRVEKCVSKIDGVENVSVNLLTNSMQVSYDENKVNEDIIVSEVEKAGYGAALANAGNEKRTGKGKRINKAEQEIHEMKIRLIWSVIFLIPMMYISMHHMFYEWFGIPVPGFIKAAFHGDENALAFSFSQFLLLLPIMYLNRKYFIVGFKNLFVHRSPNMDSLIALGASASVIYGVFAIFRIGYGLGHQDMALVSRYSMDIYFESAGMILTLITVGKYLESRSKGKTSEAIEKLMDLAPKQAKVLRDGKEVTVPAEELVKGDLVLVRPGETVPVDGVIEEGQSSLDESAITGESIPVYKEVGDTAISATINQNGFLKIRASKVGEDTTISQIIHLVEEAGSSKAPIAKMADKIAGVFVPVVITIAVIAAIIWLISGAAFEFALSIGIAVLVVSCPCALGLATPVAIMVGTGKGAENGILIKSGEALETAHSIDTVVMDKTGTITEGKPRVTDVSVGTTELNEKEFVAIAAGVEQGSGHPLAQAILQYAKEQEIMPLAMKNFKTILGRGIEAEDENASYYAGNEAFMKEKGVSLDDLGDTLDKLAEEGKTPLIFAKNNSLLGIIAAADVEKKTSRYAIEAFRKMHIEVVMLTGDHKRTAEAIRKKLGIPKVIAEVLPEDKERHIAKLQQQGHKVAMIGDGINDAPALARADVGIAIGAGTDVAIESADAVLMRNDLMDAVTAIRLSKAVIRNIKENLFWAFFYNSIGIPLAAGALYPAFHIKLNPMFGAAAMSLSSVCVVCNALRLKLFKPQRLEQTAGNVSEQIVEKAAGSQIEQTAEKVTDNNENYKEDNKMKETLKIEGMMCEHCKKHVEEALNAMEGVKAAVNLATKSAEVTMDKEIPDAAFAEVIEKAGYQLTGVEK
;
A
#
# COMPACT_ATOMS: atom_id res chain seq x y z
N MET A 1 42.41 -10.20 50.44
CA MET A 1 42.95 -9.16 49.56
C MET A 1 42.07 -9.23 48.32
N CYS A 2 41.03 -8.44 48.30
CA CYS A 2 40.12 -8.25 47.17
C CYS A 2 40.61 -7.03 46.38
N ASP A 3 40.74 -7.21 45.08
CA ASP A 3 41.11 -6.16 44.17
C ASP A 3 39.81 -5.48 43.67
N PRO A 4 39.64 -4.18 43.83
CA PRO A 4 38.48 -3.44 43.33
C PRO A 4 38.81 -2.66 42.10
N SER A 5 38.61 -3.24 40.93
CA SER A 5 38.61 -2.47 39.65
C SER A 5 37.71 -3.13 38.59
N GLU A 6 36.44 -3.25 38.86
CA GLU A 6 35.40 -3.25 37.83
C GLU A 6 34.67 -1.90 37.93
N THR A 7 35.07 -0.97 37.09
CA THR A 7 34.31 0.25 36.84
C THR A 7 33.10 -0.16 36.00
N ASP A 8 31.93 -0.23 36.62
CA ASP A 8 30.64 -0.18 35.92
C ASP A 8 30.64 1.08 35.04
N GLU A 9 30.79 0.89 33.74
CA GLU A 9 30.37 1.87 32.76
C GLU A 9 28.84 1.94 32.84
N ILE A 10 28.34 2.96 33.51
CA ILE A 10 26.95 3.37 33.48
C ILE A 10 26.66 3.72 32.03
N GLU A 11 25.94 2.85 31.29
CA GLU A 11 25.28 3.25 30.04
C GLU A 11 24.39 4.44 30.38
N GLU A 12 24.81 5.64 30.00
CA GLU A 12 23.98 6.85 30.02
C GLU A 12 22.75 6.55 29.16
N ASP A 13 21.60 6.54 29.79
CA ASP A 13 20.28 6.43 29.17
C ASP A 13 20.14 7.57 28.15
N LYS A 14 20.43 7.26 26.86
CA LYS A 14 20.36 8.22 25.77
C LYS A 14 18.90 8.51 25.50
N SER A 15 18.42 9.66 25.92
CA SER A 15 17.10 10.14 25.55
C SER A 15 17.09 10.53 24.06
N VAL A 16 16.81 9.54 23.18
CA VAL A 16 16.67 9.77 21.76
C VAL A 16 15.29 10.35 21.47
N LYS A 17 15.24 11.59 20.99
CA LYS A 17 14.03 12.25 20.58
C LYS A 17 13.85 12.16 19.08
N GLN A 18 12.63 11.87 18.63
CA GLN A 18 12.27 11.86 17.23
C GLN A 18 11.31 13.00 16.92
N GLU A 19 11.69 13.87 16.00
CA GLU A 19 10.91 15.05 15.61
C GLU A 19 10.75 15.20 14.11
N ARG A 20 9.63 15.79 13.72
CA ARG A 20 9.29 16.07 12.31
C ARG A 20 9.35 17.56 12.04
N TYR A 21 10.05 17.92 10.95
CA TYR A 21 10.20 19.31 10.48
C TYR A 21 9.56 19.48 9.11
N GLU A 22 8.90 20.62 8.86
CA GLU A 22 8.52 21.04 7.52
C GLU A 22 9.74 21.71 6.86
N VAL A 23 10.14 21.24 5.67
CA VAL A 23 11.28 21.77 4.92
C VAL A 23 10.80 22.46 3.66
N THR A 24 11.13 23.75 3.49
CA THR A 24 10.71 24.54 2.33
C THR A 24 11.88 24.80 1.37
N GLY A 25 11.57 24.92 0.07
CA GLY A 25 12.57 25.22 -0.96
C GLY A 25 13.17 24.00 -1.67
N MET A 26 12.82 22.78 -1.29
CA MET A 26 13.24 21.57 -2.00
C MET A 26 12.47 21.44 -3.32
N THR A 27 13.20 21.24 -4.44
CA THR A 27 12.60 21.11 -5.79
C THR A 27 12.93 19.79 -6.49
N CYS A 28 13.91 19.04 -5.99
CA CYS A 28 14.36 17.76 -6.58
C CYS A 28 15.06 16.89 -5.53
N SER A 29 15.34 15.65 -5.89
CA SER A 29 16.01 14.66 -5.05
C SER A 29 17.43 15.09 -4.59
N ALA A 30 18.15 15.80 -5.43
CA ALA A 30 19.45 16.37 -5.03
C ALA A 30 19.31 17.39 -3.88
N CYS A 31 18.17 18.11 -3.80
CA CYS A 31 17.88 19.03 -2.69
C CYS A 31 17.63 18.25 -1.39
N SER A 32 16.81 17.22 -1.43
CA SER A 32 16.51 16.39 -0.24
C SER A 32 17.76 15.68 0.28
N SER A 33 18.60 15.12 -0.62
CA SER A 33 19.86 14.48 -0.24
C SER A 33 20.86 15.47 0.37
N ARG A 34 20.81 16.74 -0.05
CA ARG A 34 21.66 17.76 0.54
C ARG A 34 21.24 18.13 1.96
N VAL A 35 19.94 18.33 2.20
CA VAL A 35 19.39 18.59 3.53
C VAL A 35 19.76 17.43 4.46
N GLU A 36 19.53 16.20 4.02
CA GLU A 36 19.85 14.97 4.75
C GLU A 36 21.35 14.91 5.14
N LYS A 37 22.26 15.19 4.18
CA LYS A 37 23.70 15.22 4.43
C LYS A 37 24.15 16.34 5.37
N CYS A 38 23.48 17.48 5.40
CA CYS A 38 23.85 18.56 6.30
C CYS A 38 23.43 18.26 7.73
N VAL A 39 22.21 17.76 7.91
CA VAL A 39 21.66 17.44 9.24
C VAL A 39 22.33 16.18 9.82
N SER A 40 22.62 15.16 9.01
CA SER A 40 23.30 13.94 9.46
C SER A 40 24.76 14.16 9.91
N LYS A 41 25.36 15.33 9.67
CA LYS A 41 26.69 15.69 10.13
C LYS A 41 26.70 16.35 11.51
N ILE A 42 25.56 16.68 12.04
CA ILE A 42 25.42 17.28 13.37
C ILE A 42 25.75 16.18 14.40
N ASP A 43 26.71 16.45 15.28
CA ASP A 43 27.06 15.52 16.36
C ASP A 43 25.87 15.38 17.32
N GLY A 44 25.43 14.15 17.57
CA GLY A 44 24.23 13.84 18.34
C GLY A 44 22.99 13.54 17.50
N VAL A 45 23.04 13.64 16.16
CA VAL A 45 21.98 13.18 15.27
C VAL A 45 22.25 11.73 14.88
N GLU A 46 21.31 10.85 15.17
CA GLU A 46 21.43 9.40 14.88
C GLU A 46 20.86 9.04 13.50
N ASN A 47 19.67 9.57 13.18
CA ASN A 47 19.02 9.29 11.89
C ASN A 47 18.32 10.52 11.32
N VAL A 48 18.38 10.67 10.00
CA VAL A 48 17.68 11.74 9.26
C VAL A 48 17.06 11.14 8.01
N SER A 49 15.78 11.38 7.83
CA SER A 49 15.05 11.03 6.60
C SER A 49 14.35 12.27 6.06
N VAL A 50 14.64 12.62 4.80
CA VAL A 50 14.07 13.80 4.14
C VAL A 50 13.18 13.37 2.99
N ASN A 51 11.90 13.74 3.06
CA ASN A 51 10.91 13.41 2.03
C ASN A 51 10.60 14.64 1.14
N LEU A 52 10.90 14.49 -0.14
CA LEU A 52 10.63 15.52 -1.15
C LEU A 52 9.14 15.69 -1.47
N LEU A 53 8.32 14.63 -1.34
CA LEU A 53 6.90 14.69 -1.71
C LEU A 53 6.08 15.44 -0.69
N THR A 54 6.34 15.16 0.59
CA THR A 54 5.65 15.78 1.71
C THR A 54 6.33 17.08 2.18
N ASN A 55 7.49 17.42 1.60
CA ASN A 55 8.34 18.53 2.04
C ASN A 55 8.64 18.47 3.55
N SER A 56 8.91 17.28 4.06
CA SER A 56 9.17 17.04 5.49
C SER A 56 10.51 16.35 5.70
N MET A 57 11.03 16.51 6.90
CA MET A 57 12.24 15.86 7.40
C MET A 57 11.93 15.28 8.78
N GLN A 58 12.31 14.04 9.01
CA GLN A 58 12.26 13.37 10.30
C GLN A 58 13.69 13.22 10.81
N VAL A 59 13.92 13.62 12.05
CA VAL A 59 15.24 13.60 12.68
C VAL A 59 15.14 12.90 14.03
N SER A 60 16.01 11.90 14.24
CA SER A 60 16.22 11.25 15.54
C SER A 60 17.54 11.74 16.10
N TYR A 61 17.53 12.33 17.30
CA TYR A 61 18.70 12.95 17.89
C TYR A 61 18.71 12.87 19.42
N ASP A 62 19.87 12.99 20.00
CA ASP A 62 20.08 13.06 21.45
C ASP A 62 19.76 14.47 21.95
N GLU A 63 18.68 14.62 22.76
CA GLU A 63 18.27 15.93 23.31
C GLU A 63 19.33 16.64 24.15
N ASN A 64 20.28 15.88 24.73
CA ASN A 64 21.35 16.46 25.53
C ASN A 64 22.43 17.13 24.67
N LYS A 65 22.52 16.80 23.38
CA LYS A 65 23.56 17.32 22.46
C LYS A 65 23.02 18.25 21.40
N VAL A 66 21.79 18.07 20.96
CA VAL A 66 21.22 18.81 19.84
C VAL A 66 19.87 19.38 20.25
N ASN A 67 19.61 20.63 19.86
CA ASN A 67 18.29 21.25 20.00
C ASN A 67 17.71 21.63 18.64
N GLU A 68 16.43 21.98 18.62
CA GLU A 68 15.66 22.37 17.43
C GLU A 68 16.35 23.49 16.63
N ASP A 69 16.87 24.52 17.32
CA ASP A 69 17.48 25.67 16.67
C ASP A 69 18.74 25.31 15.87
N ILE A 70 19.53 24.34 16.35
CA ILE A 70 20.74 23.86 15.66
C ILE A 70 20.32 23.17 14.34
N ILE A 71 19.30 22.32 14.38
CA ILE A 71 18.78 21.60 13.20
C ILE A 71 18.25 22.59 12.17
N VAL A 72 17.43 23.55 12.60
CA VAL A 72 16.85 24.59 11.73
C VAL A 72 17.97 25.44 11.12
N SER A 73 18.93 25.89 11.93
CA SER A 73 20.07 26.69 11.46
C SER A 73 20.92 25.95 10.41
N GLU A 74 21.17 24.65 10.58
CA GLU A 74 21.93 23.87 9.58
C GLU A 74 21.16 23.67 8.27
N VAL A 75 19.85 23.49 8.33
CA VAL A 75 19.01 23.45 7.13
C VAL A 75 19.00 24.82 6.43
N GLU A 76 18.94 25.93 7.17
CA GLU A 76 19.03 27.28 6.61
C GLU A 76 20.39 27.57 5.98
N LYS A 77 21.51 27.16 6.60
CA LYS A 77 22.85 27.25 6.00
C LYS A 77 22.96 26.40 4.72
N ALA A 78 22.23 25.27 4.63
CA ALA A 78 22.17 24.50 3.41
C ALA A 78 21.35 25.20 2.29
N GLY A 79 20.62 26.28 2.62
CA GLY A 79 19.83 27.09 1.67
C GLY A 79 18.36 26.75 1.59
N TYR A 80 17.83 26.04 2.59
CA TYR A 80 16.43 25.64 2.69
C TYR A 80 15.83 26.20 3.99
N GLY A 81 14.51 26.31 4.06
CA GLY A 81 13.85 26.68 5.31
C GLY A 81 13.41 25.43 6.07
N ALA A 82 13.48 25.44 7.39
CA ALA A 82 12.92 24.38 8.24
C ALA A 82 12.10 24.98 9.38
N ALA A 83 11.04 24.27 9.80
CA ALA A 83 10.25 24.60 10.99
C ALA A 83 9.71 23.32 11.61
N LEU A 84 9.65 23.24 12.93
CA LEU A 84 9.08 22.09 13.64
C LEU A 84 7.60 21.91 13.28
N ALA A 85 7.19 20.72 12.93
CA ALA A 85 5.81 20.44 12.50
C ALA A 85 4.77 20.66 13.63
N ASN A 86 5.18 20.57 14.90
CA ASN A 86 4.32 20.68 16.09
C ASN A 86 4.42 22.03 16.83
N ALA A 87 5.29 22.96 16.40
CA ALA A 87 5.49 24.26 17.07
C ALA A 87 4.31 25.24 16.90
N GLY A 88 3.10 24.80 17.07
CA GLY A 88 1.91 25.66 16.83
C GLY A 88 0.59 25.15 17.38
N ASN A 89 0.59 24.34 18.43
CA ASN A 89 -0.66 23.81 19.00
C ASN A 89 -1.44 24.83 19.87
N GLU A 90 -0.92 26.05 20.09
CA GLU A 90 -1.68 27.07 20.85
C GLU A 90 -2.57 27.99 20.01
N LYS A 91 -2.56 27.93 18.66
CA LYS A 91 -3.50 28.71 17.82
C LYS A 91 -3.74 28.05 16.45
N ARG A 92 -4.14 26.79 16.40
CA ARG A 92 -4.48 26.12 15.13
C ARG A 92 -5.91 25.60 15.07
N THR A 93 -6.85 26.53 14.87
CA THR A 93 -7.99 26.28 14.00
C THR A 93 -7.48 26.15 12.56
N GLY A 94 -7.17 24.95 12.05
CA GLY A 94 -6.66 24.96 10.69
C GLY A 94 -6.12 23.72 10.06
N LYS A 95 -6.78 22.52 10.13
CA LYS A 95 -6.55 21.46 9.13
C LYS A 95 -6.79 21.96 7.68
N GLY A 96 -7.62 22.99 7.48
CA GLY A 96 -7.82 23.65 6.19
C GLY A 96 -6.63 24.43 5.63
N LYS A 97 -5.57 24.68 6.41
CA LYS A 97 -4.44 25.52 5.96
C LYS A 97 -3.35 24.74 5.21
N ARG A 98 -3.19 23.43 5.46
CA ARG A 98 -2.20 22.59 4.72
C ARG A 98 -2.66 22.30 3.29
N ILE A 99 -3.91 21.91 3.11
CA ILE A 99 -4.52 21.65 1.79
C ILE A 99 -4.49 22.94 0.96
N ASN A 100 -4.84 24.08 1.57
CA ASN A 100 -4.79 25.39 0.91
C ASN A 100 -3.40 25.79 0.40
N LYS A 101 -2.29 25.41 1.06
CA LYS A 101 -0.95 25.84 0.64
C LYS A 101 -0.48 25.08 -0.61
N ALA A 102 -0.67 23.76 -0.67
CA ALA A 102 -0.33 22.96 -1.85
C ALA A 102 -1.21 23.32 -3.05
N GLU A 103 -2.51 23.52 -2.83
CA GLU A 103 -3.44 24.01 -3.85
C GLU A 103 -3.09 25.41 -4.34
N GLN A 104 -2.68 26.30 -3.43
CA GLN A 104 -2.21 27.65 -3.78
C GLN A 104 -0.95 27.58 -4.65
N GLU A 105 0.03 26.75 -4.32
CA GLU A 105 1.24 26.56 -5.14
C GLU A 105 0.91 26.02 -6.54
N ILE A 106 0.00 25.06 -6.64
CA ILE A 106 -0.49 24.54 -7.93
C ILE A 106 -1.21 25.64 -8.71
N HIS A 107 -2.04 26.44 -8.03
CA HIS A 107 -2.77 27.55 -8.65
C HIS A 107 -1.83 28.66 -9.18
N GLU A 108 -0.85 29.07 -8.36
CA GLU A 108 0.18 30.03 -8.80
C GLU A 108 0.97 29.50 -9.99
N MET A 109 1.34 28.20 -9.97
CA MET A 109 2.06 27.57 -11.07
C MET A 109 1.20 27.53 -12.33
N LYS A 110 -0.11 27.27 -12.20
CA LYS A 110 -1.06 27.32 -13.31
C LYS A 110 -1.17 28.72 -13.94
N ILE A 111 -1.29 29.75 -13.12
CA ILE A 111 -1.33 31.15 -13.58
C ILE A 111 -0.04 31.49 -14.33
N ARG A 112 1.11 31.16 -13.73
CA ARG A 112 2.44 31.39 -14.34
C ARG A 112 2.58 30.68 -15.68
N LEU A 113 2.08 29.45 -15.78
CA LEU A 113 2.07 28.66 -17.01
C LEU A 113 1.21 29.31 -18.09
N ILE A 114 -0.02 29.70 -17.75
CA ILE A 114 -0.97 30.34 -18.71
C ILE A 114 -0.34 31.61 -19.30
N TRP A 115 0.21 32.47 -18.47
CA TRP A 115 0.87 33.70 -18.94
C TRP A 115 2.13 33.40 -19.76
N SER A 116 2.93 32.39 -19.37
CA SER A 116 4.09 31.97 -20.19
C SER A 116 3.68 31.52 -21.59
N VAL A 117 2.58 30.74 -21.68
CA VAL A 117 2.03 30.27 -22.97
C VAL A 117 1.48 31.44 -23.81
N ILE A 118 0.81 32.42 -23.20
CA ILE A 118 0.27 33.60 -23.89
C ILE A 118 1.39 34.42 -24.58
N PHE A 119 2.57 34.52 -23.95
CA PHE A 119 3.71 35.21 -24.57
C PHE A 119 4.51 34.30 -25.52
N LEU A 120 4.52 32.98 -25.24
CA LEU A 120 5.24 32.02 -26.06
C LEU A 120 4.61 31.84 -27.47
N ILE A 121 3.28 31.78 -27.57
CA ILE A 121 2.58 31.56 -28.84
C ILE A 121 2.92 32.65 -29.89
N PRO A 122 2.80 33.97 -29.60
CA PRO A 122 3.19 34.98 -30.56
C PRO A 122 4.68 34.98 -30.85
N MET A 123 5.54 34.68 -29.84
CA MET A 123 6.97 34.57 -30.07
C MET A 123 7.30 33.42 -31.05
N MET A 124 6.71 32.26 -30.87
CA MET A 124 6.86 31.11 -31.77
C MET A 124 6.33 31.40 -33.17
N TYR A 125 5.20 32.11 -33.27
CA TYR A 125 4.63 32.50 -34.56
C TYR A 125 5.59 33.45 -35.30
N ILE A 126 6.16 34.45 -34.64
CA ILE A 126 7.15 35.35 -35.24
C ILE A 126 8.39 34.56 -35.64
N SER A 127 8.94 33.70 -34.83
CA SER A 127 10.13 32.89 -35.09
C SER A 127 9.97 31.94 -36.26
N MET A 128 8.81 31.26 -36.37
CA MET A 128 8.59 30.15 -37.30
C MET A 128 7.57 30.47 -38.42
N HIS A 129 7.21 31.74 -38.67
CA HIS A 129 6.13 32.09 -39.60
C HIS A 129 6.39 31.58 -41.04
N HIS A 130 7.67 31.49 -41.45
CA HIS A 130 8.06 30.95 -42.74
C HIS A 130 7.81 29.44 -42.85
N MET A 131 8.09 28.67 -41.78
CA MET A 131 7.83 27.21 -41.73
C MET A 131 6.35 26.89 -41.69
N PHE A 132 5.50 27.69 -41.01
CA PHE A 132 4.05 27.50 -41.02
C PHE A 132 3.48 27.66 -42.43
N TYR A 133 4.01 28.56 -43.23
CA TYR A 133 3.61 28.70 -44.63
C TYR A 133 4.04 27.47 -45.47
N GLU A 134 5.31 27.03 -45.31
CA GLU A 134 5.85 25.90 -46.09
C GLU A 134 5.21 24.55 -45.71
N TRP A 135 4.94 24.31 -44.42
CA TRP A 135 4.47 23.01 -43.96
C TRP A 135 2.94 22.86 -43.95
N PHE A 136 2.23 23.95 -43.65
CA PHE A 136 0.78 23.90 -43.48
C PHE A 136 0.02 24.77 -44.48
N GLY A 137 0.69 25.49 -45.35
CA GLY A 137 0.04 26.38 -46.32
C GLY A 137 -0.68 27.57 -45.70
N ILE A 138 -0.39 27.90 -44.43
CA ILE A 138 -1.05 28.98 -43.70
C ILE A 138 -0.50 30.31 -44.20
N PRO A 139 -1.34 31.20 -44.83
CA PRO A 139 -0.86 32.47 -45.36
C PRO A 139 -0.36 33.38 -44.26
N VAL A 140 0.87 33.91 -44.41
CA VAL A 140 1.43 34.88 -43.48
C VAL A 140 0.73 36.23 -43.65
N PRO A 141 0.12 36.83 -42.62
CA PRO A 141 -0.49 38.15 -42.69
C PRO A 141 0.48 39.22 -43.27
N GLY A 142 -0.01 40.11 -44.14
CA GLY A 142 0.83 41.08 -44.81
C GLY A 142 1.64 41.97 -43.87
N PHE A 143 1.09 42.33 -42.70
CA PHE A 143 1.79 43.15 -41.71
C PHE A 143 2.97 42.38 -41.03
N ILE A 144 2.86 41.08 -40.84
CA ILE A 144 3.92 40.22 -40.28
C ILE A 144 5.05 40.12 -41.33
N LYS A 145 4.67 39.88 -42.59
CA LYS A 145 5.65 39.82 -43.67
C LYS A 145 6.40 41.12 -43.84
N ALA A 146 5.70 42.25 -43.76
CA ALA A 146 6.32 43.57 -43.91
C ALA A 146 7.25 43.93 -42.70
N ALA A 147 6.90 43.46 -41.49
CA ALA A 147 7.64 43.82 -40.26
C ALA A 147 8.82 42.87 -39.91
N PHE A 148 8.74 41.59 -40.32
CA PHE A 148 9.67 40.56 -39.82
C PHE A 148 10.30 39.68 -40.88
N HIS A 149 9.92 39.82 -42.14
CA HIS A 149 10.51 39.01 -43.24
C HIS A 149 11.64 39.74 -43.91
N GLY A 150 12.73 39.02 -44.21
CA GLY A 150 13.92 39.53 -44.90
C GLY A 150 15.02 40.10 -43.99
N ASP A 151 16.24 40.11 -44.46
CA ASP A 151 17.43 40.54 -43.68
C ASP A 151 17.34 42.02 -43.27
N GLU A 152 16.64 42.87 -43.98
CA GLU A 152 16.41 44.28 -43.64
C GLU A 152 15.62 44.42 -42.31
N ASN A 153 14.74 43.47 -42.04
CA ASN A 153 13.91 43.45 -40.82
C ASN A 153 14.51 42.60 -39.71
N ALA A 154 15.70 42.04 -39.85
CA ALA A 154 16.31 41.11 -38.90
C ALA A 154 16.44 41.69 -37.50
N LEU A 155 16.67 43.00 -37.36
CA LEU A 155 16.73 43.67 -36.05
C LEU A 155 15.35 43.75 -35.40
N ALA A 156 14.30 44.09 -36.11
CA ALA A 156 12.93 44.14 -35.61
C ALA A 156 12.45 42.71 -35.24
N PHE A 157 12.79 41.73 -36.05
CA PHE A 157 12.52 40.31 -35.78
C PHE A 157 13.16 39.83 -34.51
N SER A 158 14.46 40.07 -34.33
CA SER A 158 15.20 39.59 -33.15
C SER A 158 14.78 40.32 -31.86
N PHE A 159 14.61 41.65 -31.96
CA PHE A 159 14.25 42.46 -30.80
C PHE A 159 12.81 42.20 -30.31
N SER A 160 11.89 41.91 -31.23
CA SER A 160 10.51 41.54 -30.88
C SER A 160 10.46 40.19 -30.11
N GLN A 161 11.24 39.20 -30.52
CA GLN A 161 11.38 37.95 -29.75
C GLN A 161 11.97 38.17 -28.37
N PHE A 162 13.01 39.02 -28.25
CA PHE A 162 13.59 39.38 -26.96
C PHE A 162 12.56 40.02 -26.03
N LEU A 163 11.76 40.99 -26.53
CA LEU A 163 10.70 41.65 -25.74
C LEU A 163 9.64 40.67 -25.27
N LEU A 164 9.26 39.71 -26.10
CA LEU A 164 8.27 38.68 -25.75
C LEU A 164 8.85 37.64 -24.73
N LEU A 165 10.16 37.44 -24.76
CA LEU A 165 10.83 36.53 -23.80
C LEU A 165 10.93 37.15 -22.41
N LEU A 166 11.09 38.48 -22.25
CA LEU A 166 11.25 39.12 -20.95
C LEU A 166 10.14 38.79 -19.94
N PRO A 167 8.84 38.86 -20.28
CA PRO A 167 7.77 38.42 -19.38
C PRO A 167 7.91 36.95 -18.97
N ILE A 168 8.27 36.06 -19.91
CA ILE A 168 8.44 34.62 -19.64
C ILE A 168 9.59 34.42 -18.63
N MET A 169 10.71 35.14 -18.79
CA MET A 169 11.81 35.09 -17.84
C MET A 169 11.43 35.62 -16.47
N TYR A 170 10.70 36.74 -16.40
CA TYR A 170 10.24 37.32 -15.14
C TYR A 170 9.29 36.37 -14.37
N LEU A 171 8.33 35.79 -15.06
CA LEU A 171 7.40 34.81 -14.50
C LEU A 171 8.16 33.58 -13.96
N ASN A 172 9.22 33.18 -14.64
CA ASN A 172 9.99 31.98 -14.33
C ASN A 172 11.34 32.32 -13.62
N ARG A 173 11.49 33.52 -13.06
CA ARG A 173 12.73 33.98 -12.38
C ARG A 173 13.22 33.05 -11.27
N LYS A 174 12.32 32.29 -10.66
CA LYS A 174 12.66 31.32 -9.59
C LYS A 174 13.72 30.30 -10.04
N TYR A 175 13.66 29.85 -11.31
CA TYR A 175 14.66 28.90 -11.85
C TYR A 175 16.06 29.51 -11.89
N PHE A 176 16.19 30.78 -12.27
CA PHE A 176 17.49 31.47 -12.32
C PHE A 176 18.04 31.70 -10.90
N ILE A 177 17.21 32.22 -9.99
CA ILE A 177 17.61 32.54 -8.63
C ILE A 177 18.09 31.29 -7.90
N VAL A 178 17.26 30.22 -7.90
CA VAL A 178 17.58 28.96 -7.23
C VAL A 178 18.72 28.23 -7.94
N GLY A 179 18.69 28.19 -9.28
CA GLY A 179 19.70 27.53 -10.09
C GLY A 179 21.10 28.08 -9.91
N PHE A 180 21.26 29.39 -9.98
CA PHE A 180 22.57 30.04 -9.79
C PHE A 180 23.03 30.03 -8.33
N LYS A 181 22.12 30.19 -7.37
CA LYS A 181 22.44 30.06 -5.95
C LYS A 181 23.00 28.67 -5.63
N ASN A 182 22.38 27.64 -6.15
CA ASN A 182 22.85 26.27 -5.95
C ASN A 182 24.18 25.99 -6.67
N LEU A 183 24.39 26.57 -7.85
CA LEU A 183 25.60 26.35 -8.61
C LEU A 183 26.81 27.06 -7.97
N PHE A 184 26.69 28.36 -7.68
CA PHE A 184 27.84 29.20 -7.26
C PHE A 184 28.01 29.30 -5.74
N VAL A 185 26.91 29.46 -4.97
CA VAL A 185 26.96 29.63 -3.52
C VAL A 185 27.05 28.28 -2.81
N HIS A 186 26.11 27.37 -3.16
CA HIS A 186 26.02 26.08 -2.49
C HIS A 186 26.91 24.99 -3.09
N ARG A 187 27.52 25.23 -4.26
CA ARG A 187 28.37 24.27 -5.00
C ARG A 187 27.74 22.88 -5.15
N SER A 188 26.42 22.84 -5.29
CA SER A 188 25.60 21.63 -5.43
C SER A 188 24.61 21.86 -6.56
N PRO A 189 25.08 21.81 -7.83
CA PRO A 189 24.23 22.05 -8.96
C PRO A 189 23.08 21.05 -9.01
N ASN A 190 21.89 21.56 -9.31
CA ASN A 190 20.66 20.81 -9.40
C ASN A 190 20.00 21.02 -10.77
N MET A 191 18.79 20.49 -10.94
CA MET A 191 18.00 20.67 -12.16
C MET A 191 17.80 22.14 -12.54
N ASP A 192 17.48 23.00 -11.55
CA ASP A 192 17.27 24.44 -11.80
C ASP A 192 18.57 25.10 -12.29
N SER A 193 19.74 24.59 -11.90
CA SER A 193 21.06 25.04 -12.39
C SER A 193 21.24 24.74 -13.88
N LEU A 194 20.82 23.57 -14.37
CA LEU A 194 20.88 23.21 -15.80
C LEU A 194 19.97 24.11 -16.63
N ILE A 195 18.76 24.37 -16.16
CA ILE A 195 17.79 25.27 -16.78
C ILE A 195 18.33 26.69 -16.86
N ALA A 196 18.84 27.19 -15.70
CA ALA A 196 19.39 28.53 -15.62
C ALA A 196 20.58 28.71 -16.56
N LEU A 197 21.50 27.75 -16.64
CA LEU A 197 22.64 27.77 -17.54
C LEU A 197 22.19 27.77 -19.01
N GLY A 198 21.33 26.83 -19.41
CA GLY A 198 20.86 26.69 -20.78
C GLY A 198 20.06 27.89 -21.26
N ALA A 199 19.08 28.36 -20.46
CA ALA A 199 18.30 29.54 -20.81
C ALA A 199 19.14 30.82 -20.81
N SER A 200 20.05 31.02 -19.83
CA SER A 200 20.94 32.21 -19.82
C SER A 200 21.92 32.23 -20.98
N ALA A 201 22.49 31.09 -21.35
CA ALA A 201 23.37 30.99 -22.53
C ALA A 201 22.63 31.38 -23.81
N SER A 202 21.39 30.91 -24.01
CA SER A 202 20.54 31.28 -25.13
C SER A 202 20.24 32.78 -25.16
N VAL A 203 19.92 33.37 -24.01
CA VAL A 203 19.63 34.83 -23.89
C VAL A 203 20.86 35.68 -24.16
N ILE A 204 21.99 35.35 -23.52
CA ILE A 204 23.26 36.10 -23.68
C ILE A 204 23.68 36.06 -25.18
N TYR A 205 23.61 34.90 -25.80
CA TYR A 205 23.95 34.77 -27.20
C TYR A 205 22.97 35.56 -28.09
N GLY A 206 21.66 35.48 -27.83
CA GLY A 206 20.65 36.21 -28.60
C GLY A 206 20.84 37.73 -28.49
N VAL A 207 21.18 38.25 -27.32
CA VAL A 207 21.55 39.67 -27.12
C VAL A 207 22.80 40.02 -27.94
N PHE A 208 23.86 39.19 -27.88
CA PHE A 208 25.04 39.34 -28.70
C PHE A 208 24.70 39.38 -30.19
N ALA A 209 23.85 38.49 -30.66
CA ALA A 209 23.38 38.43 -32.05
C ALA A 209 22.66 39.75 -32.50
N ILE A 210 21.79 40.31 -31.64
CA ILE A 210 21.15 41.62 -31.88
C ILE A 210 22.21 42.72 -32.15
N PHE A 211 23.26 42.80 -31.32
CA PHE A 211 24.32 43.75 -31.57
C PHE A 211 25.07 43.50 -32.87
N ARG A 212 25.33 42.24 -33.25
CA ARG A 212 25.99 41.89 -34.49
C ARG A 212 25.12 42.20 -35.72
N ILE A 213 23.80 41.92 -35.64
CA ILE A 213 22.82 42.30 -36.67
C ILE A 213 22.79 43.83 -36.84
N GLY A 214 22.70 44.62 -35.75
CA GLY A 214 22.72 46.06 -35.79
C GLY A 214 24.00 46.62 -36.40
N TYR A 215 25.16 46.03 -36.08
CA TYR A 215 26.44 46.40 -36.66
C TYR A 215 26.45 46.09 -38.18
N GLY A 216 26.01 44.92 -38.61
CA GLY A 216 25.92 44.51 -40.02
C GLY A 216 25.03 45.44 -40.87
N LEU A 217 23.84 45.79 -40.32
CA LEU A 217 22.90 46.72 -40.99
C LEU A 217 23.55 48.12 -41.16
N GLY A 218 24.23 48.59 -40.08
CA GLY A 218 24.90 49.88 -40.09
C GLY A 218 26.10 49.96 -41.10
N HIS A 219 26.74 48.83 -41.42
CA HIS A 219 27.87 48.72 -42.34
C HIS A 219 27.52 48.06 -43.69
N GLN A 220 26.22 47.80 -43.97
CA GLN A 220 25.70 47.12 -45.16
C GLN A 220 26.31 45.72 -45.37
N ASP A 221 26.75 45.07 -44.34
CA ASP A 221 27.22 43.67 -44.41
C ASP A 221 26.05 42.70 -44.23
N MET A 222 25.32 42.47 -45.30
CA MET A 222 24.13 41.57 -45.29
C MET A 222 24.50 40.12 -45.07
N ALA A 223 25.72 39.67 -45.38
CA ALA A 223 26.16 38.32 -45.04
C ALA A 223 26.27 38.09 -43.53
N LEU A 224 26.77 39.12 -42.82
CA LEU A 224 26.80 39.10 -41.36
C LEU A 224 25.38 39.12 -40.76
N VAL A 225 24.46 39.92 -41.32
CA VAL A 225 23.07 40.01 -40.87
C VAL A 225 22.38 38.68 -41.04
N SER A 226 22.45 38.06 -42.20
CA SER A 226 21.83 36.79 -42.53
C SER A 226 22.36 35.66 -41.62
N ARG A 227 23.70 35.64 -41.33
CA ARG A 227 24.30 34.66 -40.47
C ARG A 227 23.73 34.68 -39.02
N TYR A 228 23.57 35.88 -38.44
CA TYR A 228 23.13 36.01 -37.03
C TYR A 228 21.60 36.06 -36.92
N SER A 229 20.84 36.35 -37.96
CA SER A 229 19.38 36.33 -37.95
C SER A 229 18.79 34.92 -37.93
N MET A 230 19.51 33.92 -38.50
CA MET A 230 19.03 32.54 -38.55
C MET A 230 19.23 31.76 -37.25
N ASP A 231 20.21 32.12 -36.41
CA ASP A 231 20.60 31.39 -35.20
C ASP A 231 20.28 32.17 -33.92
N ILE A 232 19.06 32.69 -33.79
CA ILE A 232 18.60 33.38 -32.58
C ILE A 232 17.87 32.40 -31.69
N TYR A 233 18.35 32.16 -30.47
CA TYR A 233 17.83 31.13 -29.55
C TYR A 233 16.85 31.67 -28.49
N PHE A 234 16.19 32.82 -28.73
CA PHE A 234 15.19 33.37 -27.79
C PHE A 234 13.94 32.49 -27.68
N GLU A 235 13.44 31.96 -28.81
CA GLU A 235 12.32 31.02 -28.82
C GLU A 235 12.68 29.72 -28.05
N SER A 236 13.93 29.25 -28.16
CA SER A 236 14.41 28.10 -27.45
C SER A 236 14.41 28.33 -25.94
N ALA A 237 14.90 29.50 -25.46
CA ALA A 237 14.86 29.86 -24.05
C ALA A 237 13.44 29.94 -23.49
N GLY A 238 12.51 30.59 -24.25
CA GLY A 238 11.10 30.69 -23.87
C GLY A 238 10.41 29.32 -23.81
N MET A 239 10.68 28.47 -24.79
CA MET A 239 10.16 27.11 -24.88
C MET A 239 10.68 26.24 -23.72
N ILE A 240 11.99 26.28 -23.45
CA ILE A 240 12.62 25.56 -22.33
C ILE A 240 11.92 25.93 -21.00
N LEU A 241 11.81 27.22 -20.69
CA LEU A 241 11.20 27.70 -19.45
C LEU A 241 9.72 27.32 -19.35
N THR A 242 8.98 27.40 -20.46
CA THR A 242 7.54 27.07 -20.48
C THR A 242 7.30 25.58 -20.39
N LEU A 243 7.97 24.73 -21.19
CA LEU A 243 7.80 23.28 -21.16
C LEU A 243 8.22 22.66 -19.84
N ILE A 244 9.30 23.16 -19.22
CA ILE A 244 9.70 22.74 -17.88
C ILE A 244 8.62 23.12 -16.84
N THR A 245 8.01 24.32 -16.99
CA THR A 245 6.89 24.71 -16.12
C THR A 245 5.66 23.83 -16.34
N VAL A 246 5.36 23.41 -17.58
CA VAL A 246 4.33 22.38 -17.88
C VAL A 246 4.66 21.07 -17.14
N GLY A 247 5.90 20.58 -17.30
CA GLY A 247 6.35 19.35 -16.64
C GLY A 247 6.17 19.42 -15.12
N LYS A 248 6.62 20.50 -14.48
CA LYS A 248 6.47 20.73 -13.03
C LYS A 248 5.01 20.90 -12.60
N TYR A 249 4.18 21.54 -13.39
CA TYR A 249 2.73 21.62 -13.11
C TYR A 249 2.06 20.24 -13.14
N LEU A 250 2.33 19.46 -14.19
CA LEU A 250 1.79 18.10 -14.30
C LEU A 250 2.31 17.19 -13.18
N GLU A 251 3.57 17.33 -12.82
CA GLU A 251 4.19 16.65 -11.69
C GLU A 251 3.49 16.99 -10.37
N SER A 252 3.31 18.28 -10.05
CA SER A 252 2.64 18.72 -8.81
C SER A 252 1.19 18.27 -8.74
N ARG A 253 0.46 18.34 -9.86
CA ARG A 253 -0.91 17.85 -9.97
C ARG A 253 -1.01 16.32 -9.78
N SER A 254 -0.03 15.58 -10.27
CA SER A 254 0.02 14.12 -10.15
C SER A 254 0.41 13.69 -8.75
N LYS A 255 1.31 14.43 -8.07
CA LYS A 255 1.62 14.24 -6.64
C LYS A 255 0.38 14.39 -5.75
N GLY A 256 -0.47 15.38 -6.01
CA GLY A 256 -1.76 15.52 -5.30
C GLY A 256 -2.64 14.26 -5.41
N LYS A 257 -2.70 13.63 -6.58
CA LYS A 257 -3.48 12.38 -6.78
C LYS A 257 -2.88 11.16 -6.07
N THR A 258 -1.60 11.17 -5.71
CA THR A 258 -0.98 10.08 -4.95
C THR A 258 -1.31 10.16 -3.45
N SER A 259 -1.59 11.35 -2.93
CA SER A 259 -2.04 11.56 -1.54
C SER A 259 -3.53 11.28 -1.32
N GLU A 260 -4.30 11.07 -2.40
CA GLU A 260 -5.76 10.85 -2.35
C GLU A 260 -6.16 9.65 -1.45
N ALA A 261 -5.32 8.61 -1.36
CA ALA A 261 -5.59 7.46 -0.49
C ALA A 261 -5.51 7.85 1.00
N ILE A 262 -4.53 8.67 1.37
CA ILE A 262 -4.39 9.19 2.74
C ILE A 262 -5.54 10.15 3.05
N GLU A 263 -5.88 11.05 2.12
CA GLU A 263 -7.01 11.98 2.28
C GLU A 263 -8.32 11.23 2.49
N LYS A 264 -8.58 10.16 1.75
CA LYS A 264 -9.76 9.31 1.95
C LYS A 264 -9.79 8.68 3.34
N LEU A 265 -8.66 8.19 3.87
CA LEU A 265 -8.59 7.67 5.23
C LEU A 265 -8.86 8.77 6.26
N MET A 266 -8.35 9.99 6.05
CA MET A 266 -8.62 11.13 6.92
C MET A 266 -10.08 11.58 6.89
N ASP A 267 -10.76 11.48 5.75
CA ASP A 267 -12.17 11.83 5.61
C ASP A 267 -13.13 10.81 6.26
N LEU A 268 -12.66 9.58 6.56
CA LEU A 268 -13.43 8.59 7.30
C LEU A 268 -13.60 8.95 8.78
N ALA A 269 -12.66 9.68 9.37
CA ALA A 269 -12.75 10.09 10.77
C ALA A 269 -13.81 11.19 10.95
N PRO A 270 -14.85 10.98 11.79
CA PRO A 270 -15.88 11.97 12.03
C PRO A 270 -15.32 13.21 12.72
N LYS A 271 -15.76 14.38 12.29
CA LYS A 271 -15.31 15.67 12.86
C LYS A 271 -16.06 16.07 14.13
N GLN A 272 -17.19 15.46 14.40
CA GLN A 272 -18.06 15.74 15.55
C GLN A 272 -18.53 14.43 16.19
N ALA A 273 -18.74 14.47 17.48
CA ALA A 273 -19.26 13.36 18.26
C ALA A 273 -20.40 13.83 19.18
N LYS A 274 -21.35 12.95 19.44
CA LYS A 274 -22.41 13.15 20.41
C LYS A 274 -22.04 12.44 21.71
N VAL A 275 -21.93 13.19 22.80
CA VAL A 275 -21.54 12.66 24.11
C VAL A 275 -22.62 12.93 25.14
N LEU A 276 -22.72 12.02 26.10
CA LEU A 276 -23.58 12.18 27.27
C LEU A 276 -22.75 12.76 28.42
N ARG A 277 -22.88 14.07 28.67
CA ARG A 277 -22.25 14.76 29.81
C ARG A 277 -23.32 15.28 30.75
N ASP A 278 -23.25 14.97 32.04
CA ASP A 278 -24.23 15.36 33.07
C ASP A 278 -25.68 14.97 32.72
N GLY A 279 -25.86 13.80 32.07
CA GLY A 279 -27.17 13.29 31.65
C GLY A 279 -27.79 14.03 30.44
N LYS A 280 -27.05 14.92 29.77
CA LYS A 280 -27.50 15.65 28.58
C LYS A 280 -26.63 15.25 27.37
N GLU A 281 -27.31 15.10 26.25
CA GLU A 281 -26.62 14.93 24.96
C GLU A 281 -26.02 16.26 24.50
N VAL A 282 -24.71 16.29 24.26
CA VAL A 282 -23.97 17.44 23.77
C VAL A 282 -23.16 17.01 22.54
N THR A 283 -23.21 17.82 21.47
CA THR A 283 -22.34 17.62 20.31
C THR A 283 -21.04 18.39 20.53
N VAL A 284 -19.92 17.67 20.47
CA VAL A 284 -18.58 18.22 20.63
C VAL A 284 -17.70 17.89 19.41
N PRO A 285 -16.68 18.67 19.10
CA PRO A 285 -15.65 18.27 18.16
C PRO A 285 -15.02 16.95 18.61
N ALA A 286 -14.72 16.03 17.68
CA ALA A 286 -14.12 14.74 18.03
C ALA A 286 -12.76 14.89 18.73
N GLU A 287 -12.07 16.00 18.49
CA GLU A 287 -10.79 16.35 19.12
C GLU A 287 -10.90 16.72 20.62
N GLU A 288 -12.10 17.04 21.11
CA GLU A 288 -12.39 17.38 22.52
C GLU A 288 -12.86 16.19 23.36
N LEU A 289 -12.92 15.00 22.75
CA LEU A 289 -13.26 13.77 23.47
C LEU A 289 -12.14 13.36 24.41
N VAL A 290 -12.52 12.90 25.60
CA VAL A 290 -11.58 12.38 26.59
C VAL A 290 -11.88 10.92 26.88
N LYS A 291 -10.83 10.18 27.29
CA LYS A 291 -10.98 8.77 27.69
C LYS A 291 -12.00 8.66 28.83
N GLY A 292 -12.99 7.76 28.64
CA GLY A 292 -14.09 7.57 29.58
C GLY A 292 -15.39 8.30 29.21
N ASP A 293 -15.39 9.19 28.21
CA ASP A 293 -16.63 9.81 27.69
C ASP A 293 -17.58 8.73 27.17
N LEU A 294 -18.89 8.95 27.42
CA LEU A 294 -19.97 8.11 26.86
C LEU A 294 -20.44 8.69 25.54
N VAL A 295 -20.11 8.02 24.46
CA VAL A 295 -20.41 8.43 23.09
C VAL A 295 -21.67 7.73 22.59
N LEU A 296 -22.57 8.48 21.97
CA LEU A 296 -23.84 8.00 21.43
C LEU A 296 -23.71 7.88 19.90
N VAL A 297 -23.96 6.69 19.36
CA VAL A 297 -23.87 6.42 17.91
C VAL A 297 -25.19 5.83 17.42
N ARG A 298 -25.89 6.58 16.56
CA ARG A 298 -27.17 6.20 15.96
C ARG A 298 -26.98 5.43 14.64
N PRO A 299 -28.02 4.73 14.16
CA PRO A 299 -27.96 4.10 12.83
C PRO A 299 -27.58 5.12 11.74
N GLY A 300 -26.62 4.69 10.88
CA GLY A 300 -26.06 5.53 9.83
C GLY A 300 -24.95 6.49 10.26
N GLU A 301 -24.67 6.60 11.57
CA GLU A 301 -23.57 7.45 12.07
C GLU A 301 -22.25 6.65 12.14
N THR A 302 -21.15 7.38 11.95
CA THR A 302 -19.80 6.83 12.08
C THR A 302 -19.35 6.88 13.54
N VAL A 303 -18.71 5.80 14.01
CA VAL A 303 -18.11 5.71 15.35
C VAL A 303 -16.92 6.68 15.45
N PRO A 304 -16.93 7.64 16.38
CA PRO A 304 -15.91 8.70 16.40
C PRO A 304 -14.63 8.34 17.18
N VAL A 305 -14.67 7.32 18.02
CA VAL A 305 -13.55 6.90 18.90
C VAL A 305 -13.52 5.38 19.03
N ASP A 306 -12.39 4.83 19.46
CA ASP A 306 -12.37 3.43 19.87
C ASP A 306 -12.90 3.30 21.30
N GLY A 307 -13.74 2.30 21.53
CA GLY A 307 -14.35 2.13 22.85
C GLY A 307 -15.05 0.80 23.02
N VAL A 308 -15.57 0.56 24.21
CA VAL A 308 -16.34 -0.64 24.58
C VAL A 308 -17.83 -0.28 24.58
N ILE A 309 -18.66 -1.13 23.99
CA ILE A 309 -20.11 -0.98 23.97
C ILE A 309 -20.64 -1.28 25.36
N GLU A 310 -21.28 -0.27 25.98
CA GLU A 310 -21.93 -0.43 27.30
C GLU A 310 -23.42 -0.72 27.21
N GLU A 311 -24.07 -0.22 26.13
CA GLU A 311 -25.50 -0.39 25.94
C GLU A 311 -25.82 -0.46 24.45
N GLY A 312 -26.70 -1.37 24.07
CA GLY A 312 -27.16 -1.59 22.71
C GLY A 312 -26.45 -2.74 21.99
N GLN A 313 -26.93 -3.02 20.79
CA GLN A 313 -26.37 -4.03 19.90
C GLN A 313 -26.61 -3.57 18.46
N SER A 314 -25.65 -3.82 17.57
CA SER A 314 -25.75 -3.44 16.17
C SER A 314 -24.77 -4.20 15.30
N SER A 315 -24.98 -4.11 13.99
CA SER A 315 -23.96 -4.49 13.00
C SER A 315 -23.14 -3.27 12.61
N LEU A 316 -21.82 -3.34 12.78
CA LEU A 316 -20.86 -2.32 12.39
C LEU A 316 -20.24 -2.67 11.05
N ASP A 317 -20.29 -1.75 10.10
CA ASP A 317 -19.55 -1.87 8.83
C ASP A 317 -18.10 -1.41 9.06
N GLU A 318 -17.22 -2.38 9.13
CA GLU A 318 -15.78 -2.18 9.35
C GLU A 318 -15.00 -2.17 8.01
N SER A 319 -15.69 -2.20 6.86
CA SER A 319 -15.08 -2.34 5.53
C SER A 319 -14.04 -1.28 5.19
N ALA A 320 -14.22 -0.06 5.72
CA ALA A 320 -13.27 1.04 5.52
C ALA A 320 -11.91 0.81 6.19
N ILE A 321 -11.85 -0.02 7.24
CA ILE A 321 -10.65 -0.32 8.02
C ILE A 321 -10.11 -1.71 7.68
N THR A 322 -10.98 -2.71 7.72
CA THR A 322 -10.60 -4.11 7.50
C THR A 322 -10.63 -4.52 6.03
N GLY A 323 -11.39 -3.81 5.19
CA GLY A 323 -11.64 -4.18 3.80
C GLY A 323 -12.63 -5.34 3.64
N GLU A 324 -13.32 -5.77 4.71
CA GLU A 324 -14.37 -6.78 4.67
C GLU A 324 -15.73 -6.14 4.40
N SER A 325 -16.46 -6.63 3.42
CA SER A 325 -17.76 -6.05 3.03
C SER A 325 -18.92 -6.54 3.89
N ILE A 326 -18.72 -7.55 4.75
CA ILE A 326 -19.77 -8.10 5.60
C ILE A 326 -19.73 -7.38 6.95
N PRO A 327 -20.83 -6.71 7.36
CA PRO A 327 -20.88 -6.05 8.66
C PRO A 327 -20.74 -7.03 9.82
N VAL A 328 -19.99 -6.63 10.84
CA VAL A 328 -19.73 -7.43 12.05
C VAL A 328 -20.77 -7.10 13.11
N TYR A 329 -21.48 -8.12 13.60
CA TYR A 329 -22.41 -7.96 14.72
C TYR A 329 -21.64 -7.73 16.02
N LYS A 330 -22.04 -6.73 16.78
CA LYS A 330 -21.46 -6.33 18.06
C LYS A 330 -22.54 -6.19 19.14
N GLU A 331 -22.19 -6.65 20.35
CA GLU A 331 -23.05 -6.57 21.53
C GLU A 331 -22.34 -5.91 22.73
N VAL A 332 -23.02 -5.79 23.85
CA VAL A 332 -22.46 -5.19 25.07
C VAL A 332 -21.20 -5.95 25.52
N GLY A 333 -20.10 -5.21 25.74
CA GLY A 333 -18.78 -5.73 26.06
C GLY A 333 -17.83 -5.84 24.87
N ASP A 334 -18.33 -5.77 23.62
CA ASP A 334 -17.49 -5.78 22.43
C ASP A 334 -16.84 -4.43 22.18
N THR A 335 -15.73 -4.45 21.46
CA THR A 335 -15.01 -3.24 21.05
C THR A 335 -15.58 -2.69 19.74
N ALA A 336 -15.92 -1.40 19.74
CA ALA A 336 -16.23 -0.61 18.56
C ALA A 336 -14.99 0.19 18.14
N ILE A 337 -14.67 0.15 16.84
CA ILE A 337 -13.49 0.81 16.25
C ILE A 337 -13.91 2.13 15.61
N SER A 338 -13.09 3.16 15.78
CA SER A 338 -13.29 4.47 15.14
C SER A 338 -13.36 4.36 13.61
N ALA A 339 -14.12 5.25 12.96
CA ALA A 339 -14.39 5.29 11.52
C ALA A 339 -15.22 4.11 10.96
N THR A 340 -15.75 3.20 11.80
CA THR A 340 -16.75 2.19 11.40
C THR A 340 -18.16 2.80 11.35
N ILE A 341 -19.04 2.26 10.50
CA ILE A 341 -20.40 2.80 10.32
C ILE A 341 -21.42 1.91 11.02
N ASN A 342 -22.18 2.50 11.93
CA ASN A 342 -23.27 1.82 12.63
C ASN A 342 -24.48 1.64 11.70
N GLN A 343 -24.94 0.40 11.45
CA GLN A 343 -25.99 0.14 10.47
C GLN A 343 -27.41 0.14 11.07
N ASN A 344 -27.65 -0.55 12.17
CA ASN A 344 -29.03 -0.90 12.56
C ASN A 344 -29.46 -0.42 13.95
N GLY A 345 -28.59 -0.55 14.96
CA GLY A 345 -28.93 -0.33 16.36
C GLY A 345 -28.49 1.03 16.90
N PHE A 346 -28.95 1.37 18.10
CA PHE A 346 -28.38 2.48 18.86
C PHE A 346 -27.27 1.91 19.77
N LEU A 347 -26.12 2.58 19.77
CA LEU A 347 -24.97 2.19 20.56
C LEU A 347 -24.57 3.30 21.53
N LYS A 348 -24.29 2.93 22.78
CA LYS A 348 -23.61 3.75 23.77
C LYS A 348 -22.23 3.15 24.02
N ILE A 349 -21.19 3.91 23.70
CA ILE A 349 -19.81 3.45 23.66
C ILE A 349 -19.01 4.26 24.68
N ARG A 350 -18.30 3.57 25.59
CA ARG A 350 -17.33 4.20 26.50
C ARG A 350 -15.99 4.33 25.79
N ALA A 351 -15.53 5.56 25.59
CA ALA A 351 -14.28 5.86 24.93
C ALA A 351 -13.07 5.26 25.67
N SER A 352 -12.30 4.42 25.00
CA SER A 352 -11.05 3.81 25.49
C SER A 352 -9.80 4.48 24.89
N LYS A 353 -9.84 4.82 23.59
CA LYS A 353 -8.79 5.56 22.89
C LYS A 353 -9.41 6.76 22.17
N VAL A 354 -8.78 7.93 22.26
CA VAL A 354 -9.28 9.21 21.74
C VAL A 354 -8.20 9.98 20.99
N GLY A 355 -8.59 10.86 20.07
CA GLY A 355 -7.66 11.74 19.36
C GLY A 355 -6.64 10.98 18.52
N GLU A 356 -5.35 11.20 18.79
CA GLU A 356 -4.24 10.56 18.06
C GLU A 356 -4.08 9.07 18.39
N ASP A 357 -4.61 8.62 19.53
CA ASP A 357 -4.51 7.23 19.94
C ASP A 357 -5.56 6.31 19.28
N THR A 358 -6.54 6.87 18.57
CA THR A 358 -7.56 6.06 17.86
C THR A 358 -6.94 5.21 16.76
N THR A 359 -7.51 4.02 16.53
CA THR A 359 -7.04 3.09 15.49
C THR A 359 -6.94 3.77 14.12
N ILE A 360 -7.92 4.57 13.72
CA ILE A 360 -7.84 5.29 12.44
C ILE A 360 -6.70 6.31 12.40
N SER A 361 -6.43 7.02 13.51
CA SER A 361 -5.30 7.97 13.60
C SER A 361 -3.96 7.25 13.52
N GLN A 362 -3.82 6.09 14.15
CA GLN A 362 -2.62 5.25 14.07
C GLN A 362 -2.42 4.72 12.64
N ILE A 363 -3.48 4.28 11.96
CA ILE A 363 -3.42 3.85 10.55
C ILE A 363 -2.92 5.00 9.66
N ILE A 364 -3.48 6.21 9.82
CA ILE A 364 -3.07 7.39 9.05
C ILE A 364 -1.59 7.69 9.32
N HIS A 365 -1.16 7.65 10.59
CA HIS A 365 0.23 7.91 10.98
C HIS A 365 1.19 6.89 10.33
N LEU A 366 0.87 5.58 10.39
CA LEU A 366 1.69 4.53 9.79
C LEU A 366 1.81 4.69 8.26
N VAL A 367 0.73 5.04 7.57
CA VAL A 367 0.77 5.27 6.11
C VAL A 367 1.58 6.53 5.77
N GLU A 368 1.48 7.60 6.57
CA GLU A 368 2.32 8.79 6.41
C GLU A 368 3.79 8.49 6.67
N GLU A 369 4.10 7.71 7.69
CA GLU A 369 5.47 7.30 8.05
C GLU A 369 6.10 6.44 6.95
N ALA A 370 5.37 5.44 6.47
CA ALA A 370 5.80 4.61 5.33
C ALA A 370 6.09 5.46 4.09
N GLY A 371 5.22 6.42 3.79
CA GLY A 371 5.41 7.36 2.68
C GLY A 371 6.60 8.32 2.90
N SER A 372 7.00 8.58 4.15
CA SER A 372 8.11 9.47 4.49
C SER A 372 9.47 8.78 4.55
N SER A 373 9.51 7.48 4.84
CA SER A 373 10.74 6.71 4.93
C SER A 373 11.37 6.47 3.54
N LYS A 374 12.70 6.51 3.46
CA LYS A 374 13.42 6.26 2.20
C LYS A 374 13.89 4.81 2.11
N ALA A 375 13.35 4.08 1.16
CA ALA A 375 13.84 2.76 0.77
C ALA A 375 15.30 2.80 0.27
N PRO A 376 16.12 1.74 0.45
CA PRO A 376 17.51 1.66 -0.03
C PRO A 376 17.67 1.99 -1.51
N ILE A 377 16.75 1.54 -2.37
CA ILE A 377 16.74 1.85 -3.80
C ILE A 377 16.56 3.36 -4.07
N ALA A 378 15.80 4.07 -3.23
CA ALA A 378 15.64 5.52 -3.31
C ALA A 378 16.93 6.25 -2.91
N LYS A 379 17.59 5.81 -1.83
CA LYS A 379 18.90 6.35 -1.39
C LYS A 379 19.96 6.20 -2.50
N MET A 380 19.96 5.06 -3.18
CA MET A 380 20.87 4.81 -4.32
C MET A 380 20.54 5.71 -5.52
N ALA A 381 19.28 5.87 -5.88
CA ALA A 381 18.85 6.76 -6.96
C ALA A 381 19.22 8.23 -6.68
N ASP A 382 19.04 8.70 -5.45
CA ASP A 382 19.42 10.04 -5.01
C ASP A 382 20.95 10.27 -5.10
N LYS A 383 21.75 9.28 -4.72
CA LYS A 383 23.22 9.34 -4.83
C LYS A 383 23.64 9.45 -6.30
N ILE A 384 23.04 8.67 -7.18
CA ILE A 384 23.30 8.73 -8.64
C ILE A 384 22.91 10.10 -9.18
N ALA A 385 21.74 10.65 -8.82
CA ALA A 385 21.28 11.97 -9.24
C ALA A 385 22.23 13.10 -8.83
N GLY A 386 22.82 13.01 -7.65
CA GLY A 386 23.77 13.97 -7.13
C GLY A 386 25.10 14.03 -7.93
N VAL A 387 25.52 12.93 -8.53
CA VAL A 387 26.72 12.85 -9.39
C VAL A 387 26.39 13.18 -10.85
N PHE A 388 25.18 12.88 -11.28
CA PHE A 388 24.75 13.00 -12.66
C PHE A 388 24.80 14.44 -13.19
N VAL A 389 24.36 15.44 -12.43
CA VAL A 389 24.32 16.84 -12.87
C VAL A 389 25.70 17.41 -13.14
N PRO A 390 26.70 17.29 -12.25
CA PRO A 390 28.08 17.68 -12.55
C PRO A 390 28.66 16.98 -13.80
N VAL A 391 28.40 15.68 -13.96
CA VAL A 391 28.87 14.91 -15.11
C VAL A 391 28.28 15.44 -16.40
N VAL A 392 26.99 15.74 -16.43
CA VAL A 392 26.32 16.31 -17.60
C VAL A 392 26.87 17.69 -17.96
N ILE A 393 27.11 18.57 -17.00
CA ILE A 393 27.73 19.89 -17.25
C ILE A 393 29.10 19.68 -17.92
N THR A 394 29.88 18.74 -17.42
CA THR A 394 31.19 18.40 -17.98
C THR A 394 31.07 17.89 -19.43
N ILE A 395 30.11 16.98 -19.71
CA ILE A 395 29.83 16.45 -21.05
C ILE A 395 29.43 17.57 -22.02
N ALA A 396 28.57 18.51 -21.59
CA ALA A 396 28.12 19.63 -22.40
C ALA A 396 29.29 20.55 -22.80
N VAL A 397 30.17 20.85 -21.84
CA VAL A 397 31.37 21.65 -22.09
C VAL A 397 32.34 20.92 -23.03
N ILE A 398 32.60 19.65 -22.79
CA ILE A 398 33.49 18.83 -23.62
C ILE A 398 32.93 18.72 -25.06
N ALA A 399 31.63 18.44 -25.22
CA ALA A 399 31.00 18.36 -26.52
C ALA A 399 31.11 19.67 -27.30
N ALA A 400 30.85 20.82 -26.64
CA ALA A 400 31.02 22.13 -27.26
C ALA A 400 32.48 22.39 -27.69
N ILE A 401 33.47 22.05 -26.84
CA ILE A 401 34.89 22.18 -27.15
C ILE A 401 35.29 21.28 -28.35
N ILE A 402 34.86 20.04 -28.39
CA ILE A 402 35.14 19.11 -29.50
C ILE A 402 34.63 19.69 -30.82
N TRP A 403 33.41 20.22 -30.85
CA TRP A 403 32.87 20.83 -32.07
C TRP A 403 33.63 22.12 -32.51
N LEU A 404 34.06 22.94 -31.54
CA LEU A 404 34.93 24.10 -31.87
C LEU A 404 36.26 23.68 -32.45
N ILE A 405 36.92 22.67 -31.89
CA ILE A 405 38.19 22.12 -32.40
C ILE A 405 37.99 21.48 -33.79
N SER A 406 36.82 20.87 -34.04
CA SER A 406 36.46 20.31 -35.36
C SER A 406 36.15 21.38 -36.41
N GLY A 407 36.25 22.67 -36.08
CA GLY A 407 36.03 23.78 -37.02
C GLY A 407 34.56 24.22 -37.17
N ALA A 408 33.66 23.72 -36.26
CA ALA A 408 32.28 24.19 -36.28
C ALA A 408 32.17 25.63 -35.77
N ALA A 409 31.16 26.35 -36.25
CA ALA A 409 30.87 27.71 -35.79
C ALA A 409 30.57 27.73 -34.26
N PHE A 410 30.90 28.82 -33.58
CA PHE A 410 30.63 28.97 -32.15
C PHE A 410 29.16 28.79 -31.82
N GLU A 411 28.27 29.28 -32.65
CA GLU A 411 26.81 29.18 -32.53
C GLU A 411 26.36 27.72 -32.51
N PHE A 412 26.94 26.89 -33.38
CA PHE A 412 26.65 25.46 -33.45
C PHE A 412 27.14 24.75 -32.18
N ALA A 413 28.39 24.98 -31.77
CA ALA A 413 28.97 24.38 -30.59
C ALA A 413 28.19 24.77 -29.30
N LEU A 414 27.78 26.04 -29.17
CA LEU A 414 26.95 26.54 -28.07
C LEU A 414 25.58 25.85 -28.04
N SER A 415 24.93 25.74 -29.18
CA SER A 415 23.64 25.06 -29.31
C SER A 415 23.71 23.57 -28.89
N ILE A 416 24.78 22.88 -29.24
CA ILE A 416 25.05 21.50 -28.79
C ILE A 416 25.18 21.45 -27.26
N GLY A 417 25.97 22.37 -26.67
CA GLY A 417 26.10 22.46 -25.21
C GLY A 417 24.77 22.70 -24.51
N ILE A 418 23.96 23.63 -25.01
CA ILE A 418 22.61 23.91 -24.50
C ILE A 418 21.71 22.66 -24.63
N ALA A 419 21.73 22.00 -25.79
CA ALA A 419 20.91 20.80 -26.03
C ALA A 419 21.26 19.69 -25.04
N VAL A 420 22.54 19.44 -24.78
CA VAL A 420 23.00 18.44 -23.77
C VAL A 420 22.51 18.82 -22.38
N LEU A 421 22.65 20.08 -21.95
CA LEU A 421 22.21 20.54 -20.64
C LEU A 421 20.69 20.33 -20.44
N VAL A 422 19.91 20.63 -21.46
CA VAL A 422 18.44 20.58 -21.37
C VAL A 422 17.91 19.14 -21.41
N VAL A 423 18.41 18.31 -22.34
CA VAL A 423 17.96 16.92 -22.49
C VAL A 423 18.28 16.08 -21.25
N SER A 424 19.36 16.40 -20.56
CA SER A 424 19.92 15.56 -19.49
C SER A 424 19.29 15.78 -18.11
N CYS A 425 18.13 16.42 -18.01
CA CYS A 425 17.51 16.61 -16.71
C CYS A 425 17.04 15.25 -16.09
N PRO A 426 17.50 14.87 -14.88
CA PRO A 426 17.08 13.66 -14.22
C PRO A 426 15.76 13.81 -13.44
N CYS A 427 14.81 14.58 -13.96
CA CYS A 427 13.56 14.94 -13.26
C CYS A 427 12.73 13.70 -12.88
N ALA A 428 12.61 12.75 -13.81
CA ALA A 428 11.87 11.51 -13.62
C ALA A 428 12.50 10.59 -12.57
N LEU A 429 13.84 10.62 -12.43
CA LEU A 429 14.57 9.77 -11.48
C LEU A 429 14.18 10.06 -10.02
N GLY A 430 14.04 11.34 -9.66
CA GLY A 430 13.65 11.75 -8.30
C GLY A 430 12.21 11.40 -7.91
N LEU A 431 11.35 11.07 -8.90
CA LEU A 431 9.95 10.71 -8.67
C LEU A 431 9.71 9.19 -8.75
N ALA A 432 10.60 8.47 -9.42
CA ALA A 432 10.42 7.05 -9.76
C ALA A 432 10.10 6.18 -8.54
N THR A 433 10.80 6.37 -7.44
CA THR A 433 10.66 5.57 -6.22
C THR A 433 9.59 6.11 -5.28
N PRO A 434 9.60 7.41 -4.86
CA PRO A 434 8.69 7.88 -3.83
C PRO A 434 7.20 7.78 -4.24
N VAL A 435 6.89 8.06 -5.52
CA VAL A 435 5.50 7.97 -6.02
C VAL A 435 5.00 6.53 -5.99
N ALA A 436 5.84 5.57 -6.41
CA ALA A 436 5.47 4.15 -6.40
C ALA A 436 5.28 3.61 -4.98
N ILE A 437 6.15 4.00 -4.03
CA ILE A 437 6.01 3.62 -2.61
C ILE A 437 4.69 4.18 -2.05
N MET A 438 4.42 5.48 -2.23
CA MET A 438 3.21 6.13 -1.71
C MET A 438 1.92 5.50 -2.28
N VAL A 439 1.88 5.23 -3.59
CA VAL A 439 0.73 4.55 -4.20
C VAL A 439 0.62 3.11 -3.70
N GLY A 440 1.75 2.44 -3.52
CA GLY A 440 1.81 1.05 -3.03
C GLY A 440 1.36 0.92 -1.58
N THR A 441 1.88 1.75 -0.68
CA THR A 441 1.48 1.75 0.75
C THR A 441 0.02 2.16 0.92
N GLY A 442 -0.43 3.19 0.17
CA GLY A 442 -1.85 3.56 0.15
C GLY A 442 -2.75 2.42 -0.35
N LYS A 443 -2.31 1.68 -1.39
CA LYS A 443 -3.05 0.50 -1.87
C LYS A 443 -3.02 -0.66 -0.87
N GLY A 444 -1.94 -0.81 -0.12
CA GLY A 444 -1.85 -1.73 1.01
C GLY A 444 -2.89 -1.40 2.07
N ALA A 445 -2.92 -0.16 2.53
CA ALA A 445 -3.85 0.33 3.56
C ALA A 445 -5.33 0.16 3.14
N GLU A 446 -5.69 0.46 1.87
CA GLU A 446 -7.04 0.19 1.33
C GLU A 446 -7.44 -1.30 1.42
N ASN A 447 -6.48 -2.20 1.55
CA ASN A 447 -6.69 -3.64 1.65
C ASN A 447 -6.42 -4.19 3.06
N GLY A 448 -6.33 -3.32 4.07
CA GLY A 448 -6.06 -3.71 5.47
C GLY A 448 -4.62 -4.16 5.71
N ILE A 449 -3.66 -3.78 4.87
CA ILE A 449 -2.24 -4.09 5.00
C ILE A 449 -1.49 -2.80 5.28
N LEU A 450 -1.03 -2.62 6.51
CA LEU A 450 -0.28 -1.44 6.95
C LEU A 450 1.20 -1.74 6.91
N ILE A 451 1.95 -1.02 6.11
CA ILE A 451 3.40 -1.17 5.97
C ILE A 451 4.06 0.05 6.61
N LYS A 452 4.94 -0.14 7.58
CA LYS A 452 5.52 0.96 8.37
C LYS A 452 6.61 1.76 7.65
N SER A 453 7.31 1.14 6.69
CA SER A 453 8.42 1.82 6.03
C SER A 453 8.58 1.42 4.57
N GLY A 454 9.19 2.33 3.77
CA GLY A 454 9.58 2.01 2.40
C GLY A 454 10.68 0.92 2.35
N GLU A 455 11.48 0.79 3.40
CA GLU A 455 12.49 -0.25 3.55
C GLU A 455 11.84 -1.63 3.75
N ALA A 456 10.85 -1.73 4.64
CA ALA A 456 10.05 -2.94 4.83
C ALA A 456 9.36 -3.37 3.52
N LEU A 457 8.78 -2.39 2.78
CA LEU A 457 8.18 -2.65 1.47
C LEU A 457 9.23 -3.14 0.45
N GLU A 458 10.45 -2.60 0.47
CA GLU A 458 11.51 -3.06 -0.42
C GLU A 458 12.00 -4.45 -0.02
N THR A 459 12.23 -4.71 1.28
CA THR A 459 12.77 -5.99 1.76
C THR A 459 11.79 -7.14 1.52
N ALA A 460 10.49 -6.91 1.70
CA ALA A 460 9.45 -7.91 1.51
C ALA A 460 9.41 -8.53 0.10
N HIS A 461 9.89 -7.82 -0.95
CA HIS A 461 9.96 -8.40 -2.29
C HIS A 461 11.01 -9.51 -2.44
N SER A 462 12.04 -9.50 -1.60
CA SER A 462 13.19 -10.40 -1.66
C SER A 462 13.07 -11.62 -0.76
N ILE A 463 11.98 -11.74 0.01
CA ILE A 463 11.72 -12.86 0.90
C ILE A 463 11.66 -14.18 0.11
N ASP A 464 12.44 -15.16 0.58
CA ASP A 464 12.48 -16.52 0.08
C ASP A 464 11.97 -17.55 1.09
N THR A 465 11.92 -17.19 2.36
CA THR A 465 11.47 -18.06 3.46
C THR A 465 10.47 -17.32 4.35
N VAL A 466 9.31 -17.93 4.58
CA VAL A 466 8.30 -17.44 5.53
C VAL A 466 8.23 -18.38 6.70
N VAL A 467 8.48 -17.85 7.88
CA VAL A 467 8.31 -18.54 9.18
C VAL A 467 6.98 -18.08 9.78
N MET A 468 6.14 -19.02 10.17
CA MET A 468 4.82 -18.74 10.74
C MET A 468 4.74 -19.35 12.14
N ASP A 469 4.27 -18.59 13.10
CA ASP A 469 3.81 -19.19 14.35
C ASP A 469 2.57 -20.07 14.10
N LYS A 470 2.32 -21.02 14.96
CA LYS A 470 1.12 -21.86 14.87
C LYS A 470 -0.10 -21.13 15.40
N THR A 471 -0.04 -20.78 16.70
CA THR A 471 -1.20 -20.33 17.48
C THR A 471 -1.61 -18.90 17.12
N GLY A 472 -2.90 -18.67 16.83
CA GLY A 472 -3.38 -17.35 16.43
C GLY A 472 -2.97 -16.91 15.00
N THR A 473 -1.95 -17.55 14.42
CA THR A 473 -1.43 -17.26 13.05
C THR A 473 -1.94 -18.28 12.03
N ILE A 474 -1.51 -19.54 12.13
CA ILE A 474 -2.01 -20.65 11.27
C ILE A 474 -3.40 -21.10 11.74
N THR A 475 -3.62 -21.07 13.06
CA THR A 475 -4.87 -21.47 13.73
C THR A 475 -5.66 -20.24 14.20
N GLU A 476 -6.91 -20.47 14.63
CA GLU A 476 -7.78 -19.39 15.12
C GLU A 476 -7.33 -18.79 16.45
N GLY A 477 -6.45 -19.49 17.20
CA GLY A 477 -5.97 -19.08 18.53
C GLY A 477 -7.00 -19.29 19.65
N LYS A 478 -8.13 -19.90 19.31
CA LYS A 478 -9.22 -20.22 20.25
C LYS A 478 -9.52 -21.69 20.14
N PRO A 479 -9.21 -22.50 21.19
CA PRO A 479 -9.55 -23.90 21.19
C PRO A 479 -11.07 -24.08 21.02
N ARG A 480 -11.46 -25.09 20.22
CA ARG A 480 -12.87 -25.52 20.07
C ARG A 480 -13.00 -26.99 20.35
N VAL A 481 -14.16 -27.39 20.85
CA VAL A 481 -14.50 -28.82 21.00
C VAL A 481 -14.58 -29.43 19.60
N THR A 482 -13.83 -30.50 19.39
CA THR A 482 -13.80 -31.23 18.10
C THR A 482 -14.43 -32.60 18.17
N ASP A 483 -14.40 -33.25 19.35
CA ASP A 483 -14.94 -34.57 19.55
C ASP A 483 -15.52 -34.69 20.96
N VAL A 484 -16.64 -35.35 21.05
CA VAL A 484 -17.31 -35.72 22.29
C VAL A 484 -17.53 -37.26 22.31
N SER A 485 -16.96 -37.94 23.29
CA SER A 485 -17.09 -39.39 23.43
C SER A 485 -17.61 -39.73 24.81
N VAL A 486 -18.80 -40.26 24.88
CA VAL A 486 -19.43 -40.72 26.13
C VAL A 486 -18.90 -42.11 26.48
N GLY A 487 -18.38 -42.25 27.70
CA GLY A 487 -17.75 -43.47 28.22
C GLY A 487 -18.72 -44.46 28.87
N THR A 488 -19.99 -44.12 28.98
CA THR A 488 -21.01 -44.94 29.64
C THR A 488 -22.29 -44.96 28.82
N THR A 489 -22.99 -46.10 28.84
CA THR A 489 -24.28 -46.28 28.13
C THR A 489 -25.46 -45.62 28.87
N GLU A 490 -25.23 -45.11 30.08
CA GLU A 490 -26.29 -44.56 30.95
C GLU A 490 -26.54 -43.06 30.68
N LEU A 491 -25.62 -42.36 30.01
CA LEU A 491 -25.69 -40.96 29.70
C LEU A 491 -25.80 -40.72 28.20
N ASN A 492 -26.63 -39.75 27.83
CA ASN A 492 -26.61 -39.25 26.45
C ASN A 492 -25.58 -38.09 26.31
N GLU A 493 -25.22 -37.75 25.07
CA GLU A 493 -24.21 -36.74 24.78
C GLU A 493 -24.58 -35.40 25.40
N LYS A 494 -25.84 -34.95 25.34
CA LYS A 494 -26.29 -33.68 25.90
C LYS A 494 -26.17 -33.63 27.41
N GLU A 495 -26.51 -34.71 28.11
CA GLU A 495 -26.35 -34.79 29.57
C GLU A 495 -24.87 -34.79 29.94
N PHE A 496 -24.01 -35.48 29.21
CA PHE A 496 -22.57 -35.48 29.41
C PHE A 496 -21.98 -34.07 29.22
N VAL A 497 -22.33 -33.35 28.14
CA VAL A 497 -21.89 -31.97 27.89
C VAL A 497 -22.43 -31.02 28.97
N ALA A 498 -23.65 -31.20 29.48
CA ALA A 498 -24.18 -30.39 30.55
C ALA A 498 -23.37 -30.56 31.86
N ILE A 499 -22.97 -31.80 32.19
CA ILE A 499 -22.08 -32.09 33.32
C ILE A 499 -20.70 -31.47 33.10
N ALA A 500 -20.09 -31.71 31.94
CA ALA A 500 -18.77 -31.19 31.61
C ALA A 500 -18.72 -29.65 31.67
N ALA A 501 -19.71 -28.99 31.11
CA ALA A 501 -19.82 -27.53 31.18
C ALA A 501 -20.05 -27.04 32.61
N GLY A 502 -20.81 -27.79 33.42
CA GLY A 502 -21.02 -27.52 34.87
C GLY A 502 -19.70 -27.55 35.64
N VAL A 503 -18.85 -28.55 35.42
CA VAL A 503 -17.55 -28.70 36.12
C VAL A 503 -16.59 -27.59 35.66
N GLU A 504 -16.56 -27.26 34.39
CA GLU A 504 -15.64 -26.26 33.82
C GLU A 504 -16.05 -24.80 34.05
N GLN A 505 -17.27 -24.51 34.57
CA GLN A 505 -17.67 -23.15 34.96
C GLN A 505 -16.75 -22.51 35.97
N GLY A 506 -16.12 -23.33 36.87
CA GLY A 506 -15.16 -22.84 37.85
C GLY A 506 -13.73 -22.66 37.33
N SER A 507 -13.47 -22.96 36.07
CA SER A 507 -12.13 -22.96 35.45
C SER A 507 -11.92 -21.75 34.58
N GLY A 508 -10.82 -21.04 34.77
CA GLY A 508 -10.34 -19.97 33.86
C GLY A 508 -9.51 -20.48 32.65
N HIS A 509 -9.39 -21.80 32.47
CA HIS A 509 -8.55 -22.36 31.41
C HIS A 509 -9.18 -22.21 30.03
N PRO A 510 -8.41 -21.96 28.95
CA PRO A 510 -8.95 -21.80 27.57
C PRO A 510 -9.76 -23.02 27.08
N LEU A 511 -9.40 -24.23 27.50
CA LEU A 511 -10.16 -25.44 27.18
C LEU A 511 -11.54 -25.47 27.85
N ALA A 512 -11.65 -24.95 29.09
CA ALA A 512 -12.94 -24.78 29.77
C ALA A 512 -13.86 -23.85 28.99
N GLN A 513 -13.33 -22.72 28.51
CA GLN A 513 -14.10 -21.78 27.66
C GLN A 513 -14.57 -22.44 26.38
N ALA A 514 -13.76 -23.31 25.76
CA ALA A 514 -14.17 -24.09 24.59
C ALA A 514 -15.40 -24.98 24.87
N ILE A 515 -15.44 -25.64 26.03
CA ILE A 515 -16.54 -26.50 26.43
C ILE A 515 -17.79 -25.67 26.74
N LEU A 516 -17.65 -24.56 27.47
CA LEU A 516 -18.76 -23.65 27.77
C LEU A 516 -19.35 -23.04 26.51
N GLN A 517 -18.51 -22.65 25.56
CA GLN A 517 -18.95 -22.13 24.26
C GLN A 517 -19.69 -23.20 23.45
N TYR A 518 -19.16 -24.43 23.41
CA TYR A 518 -19.82 -25.56 22.75
C TYR A 518 -21.19 -25.85 23.35
N ALA A 519 -21.30 -25.85 24.69
CA ALA A 519 -22.57 -26.03 25.38
C ALA A 519 -23.58 -24.91 24.97
N LYS A 520 -23.12 -23.66 24.95
CA LYS A 520 -23.94 -22.51 24.51
C LYS A 520 -24.43 -22.65 23.06
N GLU A 521 -23.56 -23.05 22.15
CA GLU A 521 -23.88 -23.27 20.73
C GLU A 521 -24.88 -24.41 20.51
N GLN A 522 -24.85 -25.45 21.40
CA GLN A 522 -25.80 -26.55 21.37
C GLN A 522 -27.06 -26.30 22.21
N GLU A 523 -27.23 -25.08 22.76
CA GLU A 523 -28.33 -24.70 23.65
C GLU A 523 -28.46 -25.62 24.89
N ILE A 524 -27.31 -26.11 25.41
CA ILE A 524 -27.25 -27.00 26.57
C ILE A 524 -26.97 -26.15 27.84
N MET A 525 -27.86 -26.24 28.83
CA MET A 525 -27.66 -25.59 30.13
C MET A 525 -26.65 -26.36 30.97
N PRO A 526 -25.58 -25.73 31.51
CA PRO A 526 -24.64 -26.37 32.41
C PRO A 526 -25.31 -26.83 33.68
N LEU A 527 -24.89 -28.00 34.20
CA LEU A 527 -25.37 -28.51 35.47
C LEU A 527 -24.82 -27.64 36.63
N ALA A 528 -25.69 -27.26 37.55
CA ALA A 528 -25.27 -26.45 38.70
C ALA A 528 -24.31 -27.23 39.61
N MET A 529 -23.10 -26.70 39.80
CA MET A 529 -22.03 -27.29 40.62
C MET A 529 -21.61 -26.33 41.74
N LYS A 530 -20.99 -26.88 42.76
CA LYS A 530 -20.47 -26.16 43.93
C LYS A 530 -19.04 -26.62 44.24
N ASN A 531 -18.40 -25.98 45.20
CA ASN A 531 -17.09 -26.38 45.77
C ASN A 531 -15.98 -26.61 44.72
N PHE A 532 -15.86 -25.68 43.79
CA PHE A 532 -14.81 -25.76 42.75
C PHE A 532 -13.41 -25.71 43.36
N LYS A 533 -12.54 -26.65 42.96
CA LYS A 533 -11.13 -26.70 43.35
C LYS A 533 -10.25 -26.98 42.13
N THR A 534 -9.53 -25.98 41.71
CA THR A 534 -8.55 -26.11 40.60
C THR A 534 -7.24 -26.69 41.11
N ILE A 535 -6.70 -27.68 40.41
CA ILE A 535 -5.41 -28.31 40.66
C ILE A 535 -4.48 -27.98 39.50
N LEU A 536 -3.49 -27.14 39.78
CA LEU A 536 -2.62 -26.59 38.79
C LEU A 536 -1.90 -27.68 37.98
N GLY A 537 -2.01 -27.59 36.62
CA GLY A 537 -1.40 -28.52 35.67
C GLY A 537 -2.05 -29.92 35.63
N ARG A 538 -3.18 -30.14 36.32
CA ARG A 538 -3.85 -31.44 36.36
C ARG A 538 -5.32 -31.38 35.97
N GLY A 539 -6.13 -30.48 36.58
CA GLY A 539 -7.55 -30.39 36.27
C GLY A 539 -8.35 -29.63 37.33
N ILE A 540 -9.65 -29.88 37.36
CA ILE A 540 -10.60 -29.26 38.27
C ILE A 540 -11.50 -30.32 38.94
N GLU A 541 -11.87 -30.09 40.22
CA GLU A 541 -12.86 -30.82 40.98
C GLU A 541 -14.08 -29.91 41.19
N ALA A 542 -15.27 -30.48 41.13
CA ALA A 542 -16.52 -29.82 41.48
C ALA A 542 -17.47 -30.83 42.10
N GLU A 543 -18.44 -30.38 42.89
CA GLU A 543 -19.41 -31.22 43.58
C GLU A 543 -20.84 -30.76 43.30
N ASP A 544 -21.73 -31.70 43.18
CA ASP A 544 -23.17 -31.49 43.31
C ASP A 544 -23.65 -31.99 44.66
N GLU A 545 -24.94 -32.05 44.89
CA GLU A 545 -25.50 -32.50 46.16
C GLU A 545 -25.23 -33.98 46.50
N ASN A 546 -24.83 -34.79 45.48
CA ASN A 546 -24.77 -36.25 45.60
C ASN A 546 -23.43 -36.87 45.20
N ALA A 547 -22.57 -36.15 44.50
CA ALA A 547 -21.35 -36.72 43.92
C ALA A 547 -20.24 -35.68 43.69
N SER A 548 -19.00 -36.16 43.67
CA SER A 548 -17.83 -35.40 43.22
C SER A 548 -17.53 -35.66 41.74
N TYR A 549 -17.23 -34.60 41.00
CA TYR A 549 -16.90 -34.63 39.57
C TYR A 549 -15.48 -34.15 39.36
N TYR A 550 -14.81 -34.78 38.41
CA TYR A 550 -13.42 -34.48 38.07
C TYR A 550 -13.32 -34.24 36.59
N ALA A 551 -12.58 -33.19 36.19
CA ALA A 551 -12.18 -32.94 34.82
C ALA A 551 -10.67 -32.69 34.76
N GLY A 552 -9.94 -33.37 33.86
CA GLY A 552 -8.52 -33.18 33.77
C GLY A 552 -7.78 -34.19 32.89
N ASN A 553 -6.45 -34.24 33.06
CA ASN A 553 -5.56 -35.11 32.31
C ASN A 553 -5.51 -36.54 32.88
N GLU A 554 -4.87 -37.44 32.15
CA GLU A 554 -4.72 -38.86 32.49
C GLU A 554 -4.07 -39.06 33.87
N ALA A 555 -3.04 -38.26 34.20
CA ALA A 555 -2.37 -38.34 35.49
C ALA A 555 -3.30 -38.01 36.68
N PHE A 556 -4.17 -37.02 36.47
CA PHE A 556 -5.17 -36.63 37.50
C PHE A 556 -6.23 -37.70 37.68
N MET A 557 -6.72 -38.33 36.60
CA MET A 557 -7.70 -39.42 36.70
C MET A 557 -7.14 -40.65 37.42
N LYS A 558 -5.87 -41.01 37.13
CA LYS A 558 -5.18 -42.10 37.86
C LYS A 558 -5.03 -41.81 39.33
N GLU A 559 -4.71 -40.57 39.73
CA GLU A 559 -4.65 -40.16 41.13
C GLU A 559 -6.00 -40.29 41.88
N LYS A 560 -7.08 -40.02 41.15
CA LYS A 560 -8.47 -40.18 41.64
C LYS A 560 -8.99 -41.62 41.58
N GLY A 561 -8.16 -42.57 41.11
CA GLY A 561 -8.53 -43.98 41.05
C GLY A 561 -9.52 -44.34 39.95
N VAL A 562 -9.61 -43.54 38.92
CA VAL A 562 -10.43 -43.81 37.73
C VAL A 562 -9.65 -44.73 36.81
N SER A 563 -10.23 -45.90 36.41
CA SER A 563 -9.65 -46.79 35.39
C SER A 563 -9.81 -46.19 34.02
N LEU A 564 -8.71 -46.24 33.23
CA LEU A 564 -8.63 -45.74 31.87
C LEU A 564 -8.24 -46.82 30.85
N ASP A 565 -8.35 -48.13 31.29
CA ASP A 565 -7.83 -49.27 30.53
C ASP A 565 -8.47 -49.42 29.11
N ASP A 566 -9.73 -49.00 28.95
CA ASP A 566 -10.45 -49.06 27.67
C ASP A 566 -10.23 -47.82 26.78
N LEU A 567 -9.50 -46.83 27.26
CA LEU A 567 -9.34 -45.52 26.56
C LEU A 567 -7.98 -45.28 25.91
N GLY A 568 -6.99 -46.14 26.19
CA GLY A 568 -5.61 -45.92 25.75
C GLY A 568 -5.50 -45.63 24.25
N ASP A 569 -6.10 -46.49 23.40
CA ASP A 569 -6.09 -46.34 21.96
C ASP A 569 -6.82 -45.05 21.51
N THR A 570 -7.89 -44.64 22.20
CA THR A 570 -8.65 -43.43 21.86
C THR A 570 -7.87 -42.18 22.24
N LEU A 571 -7.21 -42.13 23.37
CA LEU A 571 -6.37 -41.03 23.82
C LEU A 571 -5.16 -40.84 22.89
N ASP A 572 -4.49 -41.96 22.56
CA ASP A 572 -3.37 -41.95 21.63
C ASP A 572 -3.79 -41.46 20.24
N LYS A 573 -4.92 -41.90 19.71
CA LYS A 573 -5.47 -41.45 18.45
C LYS A 573 -5.78 -39.94 18.45
N LEU A 574 -6.44 -39.42 19.49
CA LEU A 574 -6.73 -38.00 19.62
C LEU A 574 -5.45 -37.16 19.72
N ALA A 575 -4.44 -37.66 20.44
CA ALA A 575 -3.13 -37.02 20.52
C ALA A 575 -2.40 -37.04 19.17
N GLU A 576 -2.48 -38.15 18.40
CA GLU A 576 -1.94 -38.23 17.03
C GLU A 576 -2.65 -37.27 16.05
N GLU A 577 -3.91 -36.98 16.26
CA GLU A 577 -4.68 -35.99 15.51
C GLU A 577 -4.42 -34.54 15.97
N GLY A 578 -3.56 -34.33 16.97
CA GLY A 578 -3.21 -33.01 17.48
C GLY A 578 -4.27 -32.39 18.40
N LYS A 579 -5.17 -33.17 18.93
CA LYS A 579 -6.23 -32.75 19.84
C LYS A 579 -5.83 -32.95 21.29
N THR A 580 -6.34 -32.10 22.16
CA THR A 580 -6.12 -32.22 23.64
C THR A 580 -7.33 -32.83 24.25
N PRO A 581 -7.24 -34.10 24.75
CA PRO A 581 -8.35 -34.75 25.41
C PRO A 581 -8.47 -34.28 26.90
N LEU A 582 -9.65 -33.88 27.29
CA LEU A 582 -10.07 -33.72 28.71
C LEU A 582 -10.93 -34.88 29.10
N ILE A 583 -10.55 -35.55 30.17
CA ILE A 583 -11.25 -36.74 30.70
C ILE A 583 -12.15 -36.28 31.83
N PHE A 584 -13.38 -36.75 31.84
CA PHE A 584 -14.41 -36.46 32.84
C PHE A 584 -14.80 -37.70 33.60
N ALA A 585 -14.90 -37.59 34.92
CA ALA A 585 -15.28 -38.67 35.79
C ALA A 585 -16.24 -38.20 36.89
N LYS A 586 -17.10 -39.12 37.37
CA LYS A 586 -17.98 -38.97 38.55
C LYS A 586 -17.56 -39.95 39.59
N ASN A 587 -17.11 -39.48 40.77
CA ASN A 587 -16.48 -40.30 41.79
C ASN A 587 -15.30 -41.10 41.20
N ASN A 588 -15.39 -42.43 41.11
CA ASN A 588 -14.35 -43.30 40.53
C ASN A 588 -14.73 -43.86 39.15
N SER A 589 -15.85 -43.40 38.59
CA SER A 589 -16.39 -43.91 37.29
C SER A 589 -16.13 -42.90 36.19
N LEU A 590 -15.63 -43.41 35.04
CA LEU A 590 -15.44 -42.61 33.85
C LEU A 590 -16.80 -42.18 33.29
N LEU A 591 -16.95 -40.91 32.94
CA LEU A 591 -18.11 -40.36 32.21
C LEU A 591 -17.85 -40.25 30.70
N GLY A 592 -16.69 -39.84 30.31
CA GLY A 592 -16.33 -39.65 28.89
C GLY A 592 -15.13 -38.73 28.68
N ILE A 593 -14.89 -38.41 27.42
CA ILE A 593 -13.81 -37.55 26.97
C ILE A 593 -14.39 -36.45 26.08
N ILE A 594 -13.94 -35.21 26.27
CA ILE A 594 -14.12 -34.12 25.35
C ILE A 594 -12.76 -33.73 24.80
N ALA A 595 -12.56 -33.80 23.50
CA ALA A 595 -11.35 -33.33 22.86
C ALA A 595 -11.53 -31.92 22.32
N ALA A 596 -10.56 -31.07 22.57
CA ALA A 596 -10.54 -29.74 22.02
C ALA A 596 -9.21 -29.50 21.26
N ALA A 597 -9.29 -28.75 20.21
CA ALA A 597 -8.12 -28.36 19.43
C ALA A 597 -8.23 -26.91 18.98
N ASP A 598 -7.07 -26.28 18.77
CA ASP A 598 -6.98 -25.00 18.09
C ASP A 598 -7.05 -25.27 16.57
N VAL A 599 -8.17 -24.90 15.98
CA VAL A 599 -8.54 -25.27 14.61
C VAL A 599 -7.80 -24.35 13.61
N GLU A 600 -7.34 -24.93 12.50
CA GLU A 600 -6.68 -24.15 11.44
C GLU A 600 -7.68 -23.21 10.77
N LYS A 601 -7.22 -21.96 10.48
CA LYS A 601 -8.02 -21.02 9.70
C LYS A 601 -8.31 -21.58 8.31
N LYS A 602 -9.48 -21.35 7.78
CA LYS A 602 -9.91 -21.80 6.44
C LYS A 602 -8.95 -21.34 5.33
N THR A 603 -8.28 -20.20 5.54
CA THR A 603 -7.37 -19.59 4.57
C THR A 603 -5.94 -20.14 4.64
N SER A 604 -5.53 -20.79 5.75
CA SER A 604 -4.15 -21.21 5.99
C SER A 604 -3.60 -22.13 4.90
N ARG A 605 -4.36 -23.15 4.50
CA ARG A 605 -3.94 -24.05 3.42
C ARG A 605 -3.72 -23.33 2.09
N TYR A 606 -4.62 -22.40 1.74
CA TYR A 606 -4.51 -21.62 0.50
C TYR A 606 -3.33 -20.65 0.52
N ALA A 607 -3.06 -20.03 1.66
CA ALA A 607 -1.91 -19.14 1.84
C ALA A 607 -0.59 -19.91 1.68
N ILE A 608 -0.45 -21.08 2.31
CA ILE A 608 0.73 -21.95 2.21
C ILE A 608 0.96 -22.36 0.74
N GLU A 609 -0.10 -22.74 0.04
CA GLU A 609 -0.01 -23.10 -1.39
C GLU A 609 0.37 -21.88 -2.25
N ALA A 610 -0.15 -20.70 -1.94
CA ALA A 610 0.20 -19.46 -2.64
C ALA A 610 1.67 -19.08 -2.44
N PHE A 611 2.22 -19.22 -1.23
CA PHE A 611 3.65 -19.01 -0.98
C PHE A 611 4.51 -19.99 -1.77
N ARG A 612 4.13 -21.27 -1.82
CA ARG A 612 4.84 -22.27 -2.64
C ARG A 612 4.81 -21.93 -4.14
N LYS A 613 3.67 -21.45 -4.67
CA LYS A 613 3.59 -20.97 -6.07
C LYS A 613 4.47 -19.74 -6.33
N MET A 614 4.78 -18.97 -5.29
CA MET A 614 5.71 -17.85 -5.35
C MET A 614 7.18 -18.26 -5.15
N HIS A 615 7.48 -19.57 -5.03
CA HIS A 615 8.80 -20.14 -4.70
C HIS A 615 9.33 -19.66 -3.35
N ILE A 616 8.46 -19.52 -2.36
CA ILE A 616 8.79 -19.15 -0.99
C ILE A 616 8.67 -20.39 -0.12
N GLU A 617 9.72 -20.73 0.61
CA GLU A 617 9.71 -21.84 1.58
C GLU A 617 8.87 -21.45 2.79
N VAL A 618 8.03 -22.38 3.28
CA VAL A 618 7.18 -22.18 4.45
C VAL A 618 7.68 -23.04 5.59
N VAL A 619 7.97 -22.42 6.73
CA VAL A 619 8.41 -23.08 7.96
C VAL A 619 7.40 -22.78 9.07
N MET A 620 6.85 -23.78 9.70
CA MET A 620 6.02 -23.62 10.91
C MET A 620 6.92 -23.66 12.16
N LEU A 621 6.74 -22.70 13.04
CA LEU A 621 7.42 -22.61 14.33
C LEU A 621 6.38 -22.74 15.44
N THR A 622 6.60 -23.64 16.42
CA THR A 622 5.61 -23.85 17.49
C THR A 622 6.26 -24.38 18.77
N GLY A 623 5.69 -24.01 19.91
CA GLY A 623 6.01 -24.59 21.21
C GLY A 623 5.37 -25.97 21.46
N ASP A 624 4.50 -26.42 20.57
CA ASP A 624 3.81 -27.70 20.72
C ASP A 624 4.76 -28.89 20.66
N HIS A 625 4.29 -30.01 21.23
CA HIS A 625 5.00 -31.27 21.13
C HIS A 625 5.15 -31.72 19.65
N LYS A 626 6.27 -32.33 19.34
CA LYS A 626 6.66 -32.74 17.98
C LYS A 626 5.59 -33.54 17.24
N ARG A 627 4.83 -34.43 17.92
CA ARG A 627 3.76 -35.23 17.31
C ARG A 627 2.60 -34.36 16.78
N THR A 628 2.11 -33.46 17.64
CA THR A 628 1.04 -32.51 17.28
C THR A 628 1.46 -31.59 16.12
N ALA A 629 2.66 -31.04 16.22
CA ALA A 629 3.22 -30.17 15.17
C ALA A 629 3.34 -30.90 13.81
N GLU A 630 3.76 -32.18 13.82
CA GLU A 630 3.90 -32.99 12.61
C GLU A 630 2.53 -33.36 11.99
N ALA A 631 1.48 -33.55 12.82
CA ALA A 631 0.12 -33.78 12.35
C ALA A 631 -0.41 -32.57 11.57
N ILE A 632 -0.26 -31.35 12.13
CA ILE A 632 -0.67 -30.09 11.46
C ILE A 632 0.15 -29.88 10.19
N ARG A 633 1.48 -30.09 10.24
CA ARG A 633 2.37 -30.00 9.09
C ARG A 633 1.88 -30.84 7.91
N LYS A 634 1.55 -32.13 8.15
CA LYS A 634 1.05 -33.06 7.13
C LYS A 634 -0.31 -32.61 6.58
N LYS A 635 -1.23 -32.21 7.46
CA LYS A 635 -2.58 -31.77 7.09
C LYS A 635 -2.59 -30.54 6.18
N LEU A 636 -1.71 -29.57 6.44
CA LEU A 636 -1.60 -28.32 5.68
C LEU A 636 -0.58 -28.41 4.54
N GLY A 637 0.21 -29.49 4.46
CA GLY A 637 1.24 -29.64 3.44
C GLY A 637 2.44 -28.69 3.60
N ILE A 638 2.76 -28.31 4.85
CA ILE A 638 3.90 -27.46 5.17
C ILE A 638 5.19 -28.25 4.98
N PRO A 639 6.23 -27.72 4.28
CA PRO A 639 7.47 -28.45 4.03
C PRO A 639 8.26 -28.76 5.31
N LYS A 640 8.36 -27.80 6.23
CA LYS A 640 9.23 -27.86 7.40
C LYS A 640 8.53 -27.40 8.67
N VAL A 641 8.79 -28.07 9.77
CA VAL A 641 8.31 -27.67 11.10
C VAL A 641 9.46 -27.69 12.10
N ILE A 642 9.46 -26.74 13.02
CA ILE A 642 10.33 -26.66 14.17
C ILE A 642 9.40 -26.63 15.40
N ALA A 643 9.40 -27.72 16.15
CA ALA A 643 8.54 -27.95 17.30
C ALA A 643 9.31 -27.81 18.62
N GLU A 644 8.57 -27.73 19.73
CA GLU A 644 9.11 -27.65 21.11
C GLU A 644 10.02 -26.43 21.32
N VAL A 645 9.67 -25.30 20.69
CA VAL A 645 10.44 -24.06 20.74
C VAL A 645 9.91 -23.18 21.85
N LEU A 646 10.79 -22.78 22.77
CA LEU A 646 10.45 -21.79 23.79
C LEU A 646 10.28 -20.39 23.17
N PRO A 647 9.44 -19.51 23.74
CA PRO A 647 9.27 -18.15 23.22
C PRO A 647 10.59 -17.40 23.00
N GLU A 648 11.54 -17.53 23.93
CA GLU A 648 12.88 -16.92 23.91
C GLU A 648 13.79 -17.46 22.78
N ASP A 649 13.56 -18.71 22.33
CA ASP A 649 14.37 -19.35 21.29
C ASP A 649 13.85 -19.09 19.87
N LYS A 650 12.64 -18.55 19.70
CA LYS A 650 12.07 -18.22 18.37
C LYS A 650 12.99 -17.29 17.59
N GLU A 651 13.52 -16.26 18.22
CA GLU A 651 14.48 -15.31 17.62
C GLU A 651 15.74 -16.02 17.11
N ARG A 652 16.29 -16.96 17.89
CA ARG A 652 17.49 -17.71 17.50
C ARG A 652 17.28 -18.58 16.25
N HIS A 653 16.09 -19.15 16.09
CA HIS A 653 15.74 -19.90 14.88
C HIS A 653 15.67 -19.02 13.64
N ILE A 654 15.13 -17.81 13.76
CA ILE A 654 15.15 -16.81 12.67
C ILE A 654 16.60 -16.44 12.33
N ALA A 655 17.41 -16.08 13.34
CA ALA A 655 18.83 -15.74 13.15
C ALA A 655 19.62 -16.87 12.45
N LYS A 656 19.33 -18.14 12.79
CA LYS A 656 19.98 -19.29 12.14
C LYS A 656 19.62 -19.43 10.66
N LEU A 657 18.36 -19.18 10.28
CA LEU A 657 17.94 -19.19 8.89
C LEU A 657 18.63 -18.06 8.11
N GLN A 658 18.70 -16.86 8.70
CA GLN A 658 19.41 -15.71 8.12
C GLN A 658 20.91 -15.99 7.93
N GLN A 659 21.58 -16.66 8.89
CA GLN A 659 22.98 -17.08 8.76
C GLN A 659 23.19 -18.10 7.63
N GLN A 660 22.18 -18.89 7.29
CA GLN A 660 22.20 -19.79 6.13
C GLN A 660 22.01 -19.07 4.79
N GLY A 661 21.79 -17.74 4.82
CA GLY A 661 21.63 -16.89 3.64
C GLY A 661 20.18 -16.68 3.20
N HIS A 662 19.21 -17.14 3.99
CA HIS A 662 17.80 -16.93 3.71
C HIS A 662 17.34 -15.50 4.04
N LYS A 663 16.43 -14.99 3.24
CA LYS A 663 15.68 -13.78 3.53
C LYS A 663 14.35 -14.16 4.18
N VAL A 664 14.24 -13.90 5.46
CA VAL A 664 13.19 -14.44 6.32
C VAL A 664 12.10 -13.41 6.61
N ALA A 665 10.84 -13.74 6.33
CA ALA A 665 9.69 -13.06 6.93
C ALA A 665 9.16 -13.89 8.11
N MET A 666 8.92 -13.26 9.26
CA MET A 666 8.21 -13.86 10.39
C MET A 666 6.77 -13.36 10.41
N ILE A 667 5.81 -14.29 10.51
CA ILE A 667 4.38 -13.98 10.68
C ILE A 667 3.94 -14.51 12.05
N GLY A 668 3.41 -13.62 12.89
CA GLY A 668 2.96 -13.94 14.25
C GLY A 668 1.87 -13.00 14.75
N ASP A 669 1.31 -13.28 15.93
CA ASP A 669 0.29 -12.44 16.57
C ASP A 669 0.86 -11.27 17.38
N GLY A 670 2.14 -11.22 17.58
CA GLY A 670 2.94 -10.15 18.16
C GLY A 670 3.15 -10.18 19.68
N ILE A 671 2.35 -10.89 20.46
CA ILE A 671 2.50 -10.89 21.92
C ILE A 671 3.74 -11.71 22.34
N ASN A 672 3.81 -12.95 21.86
CA ASN A 672 4.90 -13.89 22.20
C ASN A 672 6.01 -13.91 21.14
N ASP A 673 5.74 -13.32 19.97
CA ASP A 673 6.60 -13.36 18.80
C ASP A 673 7.38 -12.07 18.58
N ALA A 674 7.17 -11.03 19.41
CA ALA A 674 7.77 -9.72 19.24
C ALA A 674 9.29 -9.75 18.99
N PRO A 675 10.11 -10.51 19.75
CA PRO A 675 11.54 -10.62 19.47
C PRO A 675 11.85 -11.28 18.11
N ALA A 676 11.05 -12.27 17.71
CA ALA A 676 11.22 -12.96 16.43
C ALA A 676 10.77 -12.08 15.22
N LEU A 677 9.68 -11.31 15.41
CA LEU A 677 9.21 -10.31 14.44
C LEU A 677 10.26 -9.23 14.20
N ALA A 678 10.80 -8.66 15.28
CA ALA A 678 11.84 -7.62 15.19
C ALA A 678 13.16 -8.15 14.61
N ARG A 679 13.48 -9.44 14.79
CA ARG A 679 14.70 -10.07 14.29
C ARG A 679 14.62 -10.41 12.80
N ALA A 680 13.45 -10.73 12.27
CA ALA A 680 13.27 -11.13 10.88
C ALA A 680 13.70 -10.02 9.91
N ASP A 681 13.97 -10.36 8.65
CA ASP A 681 14.17 -9.33 7.60
C ASP A 681 12.88 -8.52 7.37
N VAL A 682 11.72 -9.14 7.59
CA VAL A 682 10.41 -8.48 7.63
C VAL A 682 9.52 -9.16 8.68
N GLY A 683 9.15 -8.43 9.71
CA GLY A 683 8.13 -8.86 10.67
C GLY A 683 6.73 -8.52 10.18
N ILE A 684 5.82 -9.48 10.16
CA ILE A 684 4.41 -9.29 9.77
C ILE A 684 3.52 -9.70 10.95
N ALA A 685 2.88 -8.74 11.60
CA ALA A 685 1.89 -9.01 12.64
C ALA A 685 0.51 -9.27 12.03
N ILE A 686 -0.19 -10.28 12.54
CA ILE A 686 -1.52 -10.66 12.07
C ILE A 686 -2.58 -10.33 13.14
N GLY A 687 -3.64 -9.61 12.72
CA GLY A 687 -4.69 -9.16 13.64
C GLY A 687 -4.32 -7.88 14.39
N ALA A 688 -5.12 -6.84 14.28
CA ALA A 688 -4.89 -5.51 14.88
C ALA A 688 -5.06 -5.46 16.44
N GLY A 689 -4.73 -6.55 17.13
CA GLY A 689 -5.17 -6.74 18.52
C GLY A 689 -4.29 -6.16 19.61
N THR A 690 -2.99 -5.91 19.39
CA THR A 690 -2.09 -5.47 20.46
C THR A 690 -1.15 -4.36 20.01
N ASP A 691 -0.99 -3.35 20.85
CA ASP A 691 -0.05 -2.25 20.63
C ASP A 691 1.39 -2.80 20.45
N VAL A 692 1.75 -3.90 21.16
CA VAL A 692 3.04 -4.59 21.06
C VAL A 692 3.28 -5.18 19.66
N ALA A 693 2.26 -5.76 19.03
CA ALA A 693 2.37 -6.28 17.66
C ALA A 693 2.60 -5.16 16.64
N ILE A 694 1.86 -4.06 16.82
CA ILE A 694 2.02 -2.87 15.97
C ILE A 694 3.43 -2.30 16.14
N GLU A 695 4.00 -2.28 17.34
CA GLU A 695 5.32 -1.72 17.61
C GLU A 695 6.46 -2.56 17.04
N SER A 696 6.38 -3.88 17.14
CA SER A 696 7.46 -4.82 16.84
C SER A 696 7.54 -5.23 15.36
N ALA A 697 6.45 -5.15 14.59
CA ALA A 697 6.39 -5.61 13.21
C ALA A 697 6.65 -4.50 12.19
N ASP A 698 7.17 -4.86 11.01
CA ASP A 698 7.36 -3.98 9.84
C ASP A 698 6.07 -3.80 9.03
N ALA A 699 5.19 -4.79 9.07
CA ALA A 699 3.87 -4.72 8.46
C ALA A 699 2.81 -5.30 9.41
N VAL A 700 1.62 -4.70 9.40
CA VAL A 700 0.49 -5.12 10.23
C VAL A 700 -0.68 -5.47 9.33
N LEU A 701 -1.24 -6.66 9.50
CA LEU A 701 -2.43 -7.11 8.81
C LEU A 701 -3.63 -6.85 9.72
N MET A 702 -4.53 -5.98 9.28
CA MET A 702 -5.72 -5.59 10.05
C MET A 702 -6.69 -6.75 10.24
N ARG A 703 -6.71 -7.67 9.28
CA ARG A 703 -7.52 -8.89 9.34
C ARG A 703 -6.70 -10.05 9.86
N ASN A 704 -7.39 -10.97 10.50
CA ASN A 704 -6.79 -12.21 10.98
C ASN A 704 -6.75 -13.27 9.86
N ASP A 705 -6.20 -12.90 8.67
CA ASP A 705 -6.18 -13.74 7.46
C ASP A 705 -4.76 -13.84 6.87
N LEU A 706 -4.23 -15.07 6.76
CA LEU A 706 -2.92 -15.35 6.16
C LEU A 706 -2.82 -14.98 4.66
N MET A 707 -3.94 -14.90 3.94
CA MET A 707 -3.94 -14.46 2.55
C MET A 707 -3.53 -12.99 2.40
N ASP A 708 -3.68 -12.19 3.46
CA ASP A 708 -3.19 -10.81 3.45
C ASP A 708 -1.66 -10.74 3.52
N ALA A 709 -0.99 -11.68 4.19
CA ALA A 709 0.46 -11.79 4.16
C ALA A 709 0.95 -12.14 2.73
N VAL A 710 0.27 -13.05 2.04
CA VAL A 710 0.53 -13.34 0.61
C VAL A 710 0.35 -12.08 -0.23
N THR A 711 -0.72 -11.34 0.01
CA THR A 711 -1.04 -10.10 -0.70
C THR A 711 -0.01 -9.01 -0.43
N ALA A 712 0.49 -8.87 0.82
CA ALA A 712 1.55 -7.94 1.20
C ALA A 712 2.84 -8.19 0.40
N ILE A 713 3.32 -9.43 0.34
CA ILE A 713 4.53 -9.80 -0.43
C ILE A 713 4.31 -9.62 -1.95
N ARG A 714 3.13 -9.94 -2.48
CA ARG A 714 2.80 -9.69 -3.90
C ARG A 714 2.75 -8.21 -4.22
N LEU A 715 2.18 -7.40 -3.35
CA LEU A 715 2.15 -5.94 -3.48
C LEU A 715 3.57 -5.38 -3.50
N SER A 716 4.42 -5.80 -2.56
CA SER A 716 5.84 -5.44 -2.53
C SER A 716 6.54 -5.78 -3.86
N LYS A 717 6.39 -7.01 -4.37
CA LYS A 717 6.95 -7.42 -5.67
C LYS A 717 6.44 -6.55 -6.83
N ALA A 718 5.16 -6.16 -6.80
CA ALA A 718 4.57 -5.29 -7.83
C ALA A 718 5.14 -3.86 -7.76
N VAL A 719 5.28 -3.30 -6.55
CA VAL A 719 5.84 -1.96 -6.33
C VAL A 719 7.31 -1.90 -6.76
N ILE A 720 8.13 -2.88 -6.36
CA ILE A 720 9.54 -2.90 -6.73
C ILE A 720 9.73 -3.11 -8.23
N ARG A 721 8.91 -3.93 -8.88
CA ARG A 721 8.90 -4.04 -10.35
C ARG A 721 8.59 -2.69 -10.99
N ASN A 722 7.57 -1.99 -10.52
CA ASN A 722 7.19 -0.67 -11.01
C ASN A 722 8.31 0.36 -10.83
N ILE A 723 8.99 0.36 -9.67
CA ILE A 723 10.16 1.22 -9.43
C ILE A 723 11.28 0.90 -10.43
N LYS A 724 11.61 -0.38 -10.64
CA LYS A 724 12.64 -0.79 -11.60
C LYS A 724 12.29 -0.38 -13.04
N GLU A 725 11.03 -0.50 -13.45
CA GLU A 725 10.54 -0.02 -14.75
C GLU A 725 10.69 1.50 -14.86
N ASN A 726 10.29 2.25 -13.83
CA ASN A 726 10.44 3.71 -13.79
C ASN A 726 11.89 4.16 -13.89
N LEU A 727 12.79 3.54 -13.13
CA LEU A 727 14.22 3.83 -13.15
C LEU A 727 14.83 3.49 -14.51
N PHE A 728 14.47 2.35 -15.10
CA PHE A 728 14.94 1.96 -16.43
C PHE A 728 14.58 3.04 -17.47
N TRP A 729 13.31 3.45 -17.53
CA TRP A 729 12.89 4.47 -18.50
C TRP A 729 13.51 5.84 -18.22
N ALA A 730 13.68 6.23 -16.94
CA ALA A 730 14.32 7.47 -16.55
C ALA A 730 15.78 7.56 -17.01
N PHE A 731 16.52 6.45 -17.06
CA PHE A 731 17.88 6.41 -17.55
C PHE A 731 17.96 6.19 -19.07
N PHE A 732 17.10 5.37 -19.62
CA PHE A 732 17.16 4.93 -21.01
C PHE A 732 17.05 6.12 -21.99
N TYR A 733 16.08 7.01 -21.77
CA TYR A 733 15.94 8.17 -22.65
C TYR A 733 17.13 9.14 -22.55
N ASN A 734 17.71 9.33 -21.35
CA ASN A 734 18.92 10.13 -21.16
C ASN A 734 20.13 9.52 -21.87
N SER A 735 20.29 8.19 -21.78
CA SER A 735 21.39 7.46 -22.41
C SER A 735 21.37 7.58 -23.96
N ILE A 736 20.21 7.69 -24.56
CA ILE A 736 20.04 7.95 -25.99
C ILE A 736 20.10 9.46 -26.29
N GLY A 737 19.40 10.27 -25.48
CA GLY A 737 19.24 11.69 -25.71
C GLY A 737 20.55 12.48 -25.61
N ILE A 738 21.45 12.16 -24.67
CA ILE A 738 22.72 12.85 -24.47
C ILE A 738 23.64 12.72 -25.70
N PRO A 739 23.91 11.52 -26.24
CA PRO A 739 24.70 11.40 -27.46
C PRO A 739 24.09 12.12 -28.67
N LEU A 740 22.75 12.03 -28.83
CA LEU A 740 22.04 12.74 -29.91
C LEU A 740 22.17 14.24 -29.75
N ALA A 741 22.00 14.77 -28.54
CA ALA A 741 22.16 16.19 -28.24
C ALA A 741 23.61 16.65 -28.40
N ALA A 742 24.59 15.79 -28.10
CA ALA A 742 26.01 16.05 -28.36
C ALA A 742 26.40 16.05 -29.87
N GLY A 743 25.44 15.76 -30.75
CA GLY A 743 25.64 15.81 -32.19
C GLY A 743 26.19 14.52 -32.80
N ALA A 744 26.04 13.37 -32.18
CA ALA A 744 26.54 12.08 -32.66
C ALA A 744 26.04 11.72 -34.09
N LEU A 745 24.82 12.13 -34.46
CA LEU A 745 24.26 11.87 -35.79
C LEU A 745 24.60 12.95 -36.81
N TYR A 746 25.16 14.07 -36.40
CA TYR A 746 25.42 15.20 -37.31
C TYR A 746 26.45 14.86 -38.39
N PRO A 747 27.57 14.17 -38.12
CA PRO A 747 28.56 13.85 -39.16
C PRO A 747 28.02 12.93 -40.27
N ALA A 748 27.06 12.04 -39.97
CA ALA A 748 26.55 11.07 -40.92
C ALA A 748 25.24 11.52 -41.58
N PHE A 749 24.39 12.22 -40.86
CA PHE A 749 23.01 12.52 -41.30
C PHE A 749 22.67 14.00 -41.27
N HIS A 750 23.59 14.88 -40.88
CA HIS A 750 23.36 16.32 -40.66
C HIS A 750 22.15 16.63 -39.74
N ILE A 751 21.79 15.66 -38.81
CA ILE A 751 20.70 15.82 -37.85
C ILE A 751 21.25 16.42 -36.60
N LYS A 752 20.76 17.62 -36.23
CA LYS A 752 21.02 18.32 -34.98
C LYS A 752 19.76 18.29 -34.11
N LEU A 753 19.89 17.86 -32.85
CA LEU A 753 18.78 17.89 -31.90
C LEU A 753 18.55 19.35 -31.42
N ASN A 754 17.36 19.90 -31.74
CA ASN A 754 16.97 21.19 -31.18
C ASN A 754 16.68 21.06 -29.67
N PRO A 755 17.22 21.95 -28.81
CA PRO A 755 16.98 21.94 -27.35
C PRO A 755 15.48 21.89 -26.95
N MET A 756 14.61 22.43 -27.81
CA MET A 756 13.15 22.42 -27.61
C MET A 756 12.58 20.98 -27.52
N PHE A 757 12.99 20.11 -28.44
CA PHE A 757 12.55 18.69 -28.41
C PHE A 757 13.08 17.96 -27.17
N GLY A 758 14.29 18.32 -26.73
CA GLY A 758 14.86 17.85 -25.46
C GLY A 758 14.00 18.22 -24.26
N ALA A 759 13.57 19.47 -24.16
CA ALA A 759 12.70 19.95 -23.09
C ALA A 759 11.30 19.27 -23.11
N ALA A 760 10.74 19.02 -24.27
CA ALA A 760 9.47 18.32 -24.45
C ALA A 760 9.59 16.85 -24.01
N ALA A 761 10.62 16.14 -24.45
CA ALA A 761 10.89 14.75 -24.06
C ALA A 761 11.09 14.59 -22.54
N MET A 762 11.81 15.51 -21.91
CA MET A 762 12.02 15.56 -20.48
C MET A 762 10.69 15.71 -19.70
N SER A 763 9.83 16.63 -20.13
CA SER A 763 8.53 16.86 -19.49
C SER A 763 7.63 15.63 -19.61
N LEU A 764 7.63 14.99 -20.78
CA LEU A 764 6.84 13.77 -21.05
C LEU A 764 7.35 12.59 -20.21
N SER A 765 8.67 12.45 -20.02
CA SER A 765 9.27 11.38 -19.20
C SER A 765 8.76 11.40 -17.77
N SER A 766 8.67 12.57 -17.13
CA SER A 766 8.13 12.70 -15.78
C SER A 766 6.65 12.28 -15.69
N VAL A 767 5.86 12.63 -16.71
CA VAL A 767 4.45 12.21 -16.79
C VAL A 767 4.34 10.69 -16.93
N CYS A 768 5.17 10.08 -17.79
CA CYS A 768 5.17 8.62 -17.99
C CYS A 768 5.49 7.87 -16.68
N VAL A 769 6.48 8.31 -15.91
CA VAL A 769 6.82 7.71 -14.62
C VAL A 769 5.65 7.76 -13.63
N VAL A 770 4.98 8.90 -13.52
CA VAL A 770 3.82 9.03 -12.62
C VAL A 770 2.65 8.17 -13.12
N CYS A 771 2.36 8.17 -14.40
CA CYS A 771 1.31 7.32 -14.99
C CYS A 771 1.59 5.83 -14.74
N ASN A 772 2.85 5.39 -14.87
CA ASN A 772 3.23 4.02 -14.57
C ASN A 772 3.06 3.70 -13.09
N ALA A 773 3.44 4.59 -12.18
CA ALA A 773 3.23 4.40 -10.74
C ALA A 773 1.73 4.32 -10.37
N LEU A 774 0.88 5.13 -11.00
CA LEU A 774 -0.57 5.09 -10.81
C LEU A 774 -1.22 3.76 -11.26
N ARG A 775 -0.57 2.95 -12.12
CA ARG A 775 -1.02 1.59 -12.45
C ARG A 775 -1.13 0.69 -11.22
N LEU A 776 -0.36 0.97 -10.16
CA LEU A 776 -0.46 0.23 -8.89
C LEU A 776 -1.84 0.36 -8.23
N LYS A 777 -2.62 1.40 -8.50
CA LYS A 777 -4.03 1.52 -8.06
C LYS A 777 -4.90 0.37 -8.61
N LEU A 778 -4.52 -0.24 -9.73
CA LEU A 778 -5.21 -1.37 -10.35
C LEU A 778 -4.81 -2.73 -9.74
N PHE A 779 -3.90 -2.75 -8.76
CA PHE A 779 -3.51 -3.97 -8.07
C PHE A 779 -4.72 -4.59 -7.37
N LYS A 780 -4.92 -5.90 -7.59
CA LYS A 780 -6.01 -6.67 -6.97
C LYS A 780 -5.44 -7.65 -5.94
N PRO A 781 -5.94 -7.63 -4.69
CA PRO A 781 -5.59 -8.62 -3.68
C PRO A 781 -6.05 -10.01 -4.12
N GLN A 782 -5.38 -11.03 -3.65
CA GLN A 782 -5.79 -12.42 -3.87
C GLN A 782 -6.71 -12.82 -2.72
N ARG A 783 -8.00 -12.99 -2.98
CA ARG A 783 -9.01 -13.43 -2.00
C ARG A 783 -9.45 -14.87 -2.29
N LEU A 784 -9.98 -15.55 -1.25
CA LEU A 784 -10.40 -16.95 -1.32
C LEU A 784 -11.46 -17.19 -2.40
N GLU A 785 -12.41 -16.27 -2.58
CA GLU A 785 -13.46 -16.36 -3.58
C GLU A 785 -12.93 -16.47 -5.02
N GLN A 786 -11.79 -15.84 -5.31
CA GLN A 786 -11.12 -15.92 -6.61
C GLN A 786 -10.26 -17.20 -6.75
N THR A 787 -9.81 -17.77 -5.63
CA THR A 787 -8.96 -18.96 -5.63
C THR A 787 -9.80 -20.23 -5.67
N ALA A 788 -10.97 -20.23 -5.01
CA ALA A 788 -11.92 -21.35 -5.03
C ALA A 788 -12.52 -21.56 -6.44
N GLY A 789 -12.82 -20.48 -7.18
CA GLY A 789 -13.23 -20.55 -8.58
C GLY A 789 -12.16 -21.19 -9.47
N ASN A 790 -10.91 -20.74 -9.36
CA ASN A 790 -9.80 -21.27 -10.18
C ASN A 790 -9.35 -22.69 -9.79
N VAL A 791 -9.51 -23.08 -8.51
CA VAL A 791 -9.14 -24.43 -8.04
C VAL A 791 -10.23 -25.44 -8.38
N SER A 792 -11.52 -25.04 -8.32
CA SER A 792 -12.61 -25.90 -8.77
C SER A 792 -12.57 -26.15 -10.28
N GLU A 793 -12.24 -25.13 -11.10
CA GLU A 793 -12.02 -25.33 -12.54
C GLU A 793 -10.82 -26.24 -12.83
N GLN A 794 -9.67 -26.08 -12.16
CA GLN A 794 -8.49 -26.93 -12.36
C GLN A 794 -8.64 -28.35 -11.80
N ILE A 795 -9.43 -28.54 -10.73
CA ILE A 795 -9.73 -29.87 -10.20
C ILE A 795 -10.75 -30.59 -11.12
N VAL A 796 -11.72 -29.86 -11.65
CA VAL A 796 -12.67 -30.40 -12.63
C VAL A 796 -11.97 -30.73 -13.95
N GLU A 797 -11.05 -29.89 -14.45
CA GLU A 797 -10.23 -30.20 -15.64
C GLU A 797 -9.26 -31.37 -15.40
N LYS A 798 -8.61 -31.46 -14.23
CA LYS A 798 -7.76 -32.62 -13.90
C LYS A 798 -8.54 -33.89 -13.62
N ALA A 799 -9.72 -33.79 -12.99
CA ALA A 799 -10.58 -34.94 -12.80
C ALA A 799 -11.20 -35.43 -14.12
N ALA A 800 -11.58 -34.54 -15.01
CA ALA A 800 -12.04 -34.86 -16.35
C ALA A 800 -10.90 -35.48 -17.21
N GLY A 801 -9.68 -34.94 -17.13
CA GLY A 801 -8.52 -35.49 -17.84
C GLY A 801 -8.07 -36.87 -17.33
N SER A 802 -8.15 -37.12 -16.01
CA SER A 802 -7.73 -38.41 -15.43
C SER A 802 -8.81 -39.52 -15.55
N GLN A 803 -10.07 -39.16 -15.77
CA GLN A 803 -11.13 -40.13 -16.04
C GLN A 803 -11.19 -40.58 -17.51
N ILE A 804 -10.66 -39.76 -18.44
CA ILE A 804 -10.66 -40.13 -19.87
C ILE A 804 -9.54 -41.16 -20.20
N GLU A 805 -8.44 -41.18 -19.46
CA GLU A 805 -7.33 -42.15 -19.68
C GLU A 805 -7.53 -43.52 -18.99
N GLN A 806 -8.43 -43.65 -17.99
CA GLN A 806 -8.68 -44.91 -17.30
C GLN A 806 -9.97 -45.62 -17.74
N THR A 807 -10.80 -45.00 -18.60
CA THR A 807 -12.08 -45.59 -19.04
C THR A 807 -12.03 -46.23 -20.44
N ALA A 808 -10.85 -46.25 -21.10
CA ALA A 808 -10.72 -46.90 -22.42
C ALA A 808 -10.40 -48.39 -22.36
N GLU A 809 -10.23 -49.02 -21.19
CA GLU A 809 -9.82 -50.42 -21.10
C GLU A 809 -10.76 -51.40 -20.36
N LYS A 810 -11.90 -50.99 -19.85
CA LYS A 810 -12.87 -51.96 -19.26
C LYS A 810 -14.29 -51.38 -19.23
N VAL A 811 -15.08 -51.57 -20.30
CA VAL A 811 -16.54 -51.73 -20.18
C VAL A 811 -17.03 -52.69 -21.28
N THR A 812 -17.13 -53.97 -20.94
CA THR A 812 -18.23 -54.83 -21.36
C THR A 812 -18.84 -55.37 -20.07
N ASP A 813 -20.17 -55.29 -20.00
CA ASP A 813 -21.12 -55.86 -19.03
C ASP A 813 -21.33 -55.13 -17.68
N ASN A 814 -22.38 -54.39 -17.55
CA ASN A 814 -23.64 -54.74 -16.83
C ASN A 814 -24.55 -53.49 -16.70
N ASN A 815 -25.71 -53.66 -17.27
CA ASN A 815 -26.91 -52.84 -17.09
C ASN A 815 -27.47 -53.03 -15.68
N GLU A 816 -27.77 -51.93 -14.96
CA GLU A 816 -29.02 -51.76 -14.22
C GLU A 816 -29.07 -50.44 -13.39
N ASN A 817 -30.05 -49.62 -13.74
CA ASN A 817 -30.78 -48.66 -12.88
C ASN A 817 -30.02 -47.60 -12.03
N TYR A 818 -29.96 -46.36 -12.55
CA TYR A 818 -30.22 -45.15 -11.75
C TYR A 818 -31.10 -44.17 -12.55
N LYS A 819 -32.20 -43.72 -11.93
CA LYS A 819 -33.16 -42.76 -12.46
C LYS A 819 -32.44 -41.40 -12.70
N GLU A 820 -32.34 -40.97 -13.94
CA GLU A 820 -32.11 -39.58 -14.30
C GLU A 820 -33.38 -38.77 -14.00
N ASP A 821 -33.23 -37.74 -13.13
CA ASP A 821 -34.23 -36.69 -12.98
C ASP A 821 -34.31 -35.91 -14.30
N ASN A 822 -35.45 -36.01 -14.95
CA ASN A 822 -35.78 -35.31 -16.18
C ASN A 822 -36.02 -33.82 -15.92
N LYS A 823 -34.96 -33.00 -15.87
CA LYS A 823 -35.07 -31.54 -15.84
C LYS A 823 -35.09 -31.01 -17.26
N MET A 824 -36.12 -30.22 -17.59
CA MET A 824 -36.24 -29.55 -18.88
C MET A 824 -35.30 -28.34 -18.94
N LYS A 825 -34.62 -28.17 -20.07
CA LYS A 825 -33.74 -27.02 -20.32
C LYS A 825 -34.22 -26.24 -21.55
N GLU A 826 -34.29 -24.92 -21.44
CA GLU A 826 -34.65 -24.04 -22.55
C GLU A 826 -33.66 -22.84 -22.59
N THR A 827 -33.46 -22.29 -23.78
CA THR A 827 -32.61 -21.09 -23.97
C THR A 827 -33.46 -19.92 -24.43
N LEU A 828 -33.52 -18.88 -23.60
CA LEU A 828 -34.24 -17.64 -23.83
C LEU A 828 -33.36 -16.61 -24.51
N LYS A 829 -33.74 -16.02 -25.64
CA LYS A 829 -33.05 -14.89 -26.28
C LYS A 829 -33.64 -13.56 -25.79
N ILE A 830 -32.79 -12.69 -25.24
CA ILE A 830 -33.20 -11.48 -24.54
C ILE A 830 -32.51 -10.24 -25.11
N GLU A 831 -33.27 -9.30 -25.62
CA GLU A 831 -32.77 -8.01 -26.09
C GLU A 831 -32.84 -6.93 -25.00
N GLY A 832 -31.94 -5.94 -25.08
CA GLY A 832 -31.84 -4.81 -24.14
C GLY A 832 -30.73 -4.95 -23.10
N MET A 833 -30.07 -6.11 -22.97
CA MET A 833 -28.95 -6.31 -22.06
C MET A 833 -27.66 -5.71 -22.63
N MET A 834 -27.08 -4.69 -21.97
CA MET A 834 -25.86 -4.00 -22.42
C MET A 834 -24.68 -4.08 -21.44
N CYS A 835 -24.88 -4.55 -20.20
CA CYS A 835 -23.84 -4.57 -19.18
C CYS A 835 -24.05 -5.69 -18.16
N GLU A 836 -23.03 -5.97 -17.33
CA GLU A 836 -23.10 -7.01 -16.28
C GLU A 836 -24.23 -6.75 -15.25
N HIS A 837 -24.62 -5.50 -15.02
CA HIS A 837 -25.75 -5.17 -14.15
C HIS A 837 -27.09 -5.61 -14.78
N CYS A 838 -27.23 -5.43 -16.09
CA CYS A 838 -28.41 -5.90 -16.83
C CYS A 838 -28.53 -7.43 -16.78
N LYS A 839 -27.39 -8.13 -16.97
CA LYS A 839 -27.30 -9.60 -16.85
C LYS A 839 -27.79 -10.06 -15.48
N LYS A 840 -27.24 -9.48 -14.40
CA LYS A 840 -27.60 -9.85 -13.03
C LYS A 840 -29.08 -9.60 -12.72
N HIS A 841 -29.63 -8.50 -13.19
CA HIS A 841 -31.02 -8.14 -12.99
C HIS A 841 -31.98 -9.13 -13.69
N VAL A 842 -31.65 -9.56 -14.92
CA VAL A 842 -32.42 -10.60 -15.63
C VAL A 842 -32.28 -11.96 -14.94
N GLU A 843 -31.08 -12.31 -14.51
CA GLU A 843 -30.79 -13.57 -13.82
C GLU A 843 -31.53 -13.68 -12.48
N GLU A 844 -31.57 -12.60 -11.71
CA GLU A 844 -32.33 -12.52 -10.46
C GLU A 844 -33.84 -12.61 -10.69
N ALA A 845 -34.36 -11.94 -11.72
CA ALA A 845 -35.77 -11.97 -12.05
C ALA A 845 -36.23 -13.38 -12.48
N LEU A 846 -35.47 -14.08 -13.28
CA LEU A 846 -35.77 -15.44 -13.71
C LEU A 846 -35.62 -16.48 -12.56
N ASN A 847 -34.60 -16.33 -11.71
CA ASN A 847 -34.38 -17.17 -10.54
C ASN A 847 -35.41 -16.93 -9.41
N ALA A 848 -36.16 -15.84 -9.46
CA ALA A 848 -37.28 -15.60 -8.53
C ALA A 848 -38.53 -16.40 -8.88
N MET A 849 -38.60 -17.07 -10.05
CA MET A 849 -39.68 -17.97 -10.43
C MET A 849 -39.52 -19.31 -9.74
N GLU A 850 -40.61 -19.84 -9.20
CA GLU A 850 -40.62 -21.11 -8.46
C GLU A 850 -40.24 -22.30 -9.37
N GLY A 851 -39.19 -23.03 -9.00
CA GLY A 851 -38.70 -24.19 -9.75
C GLY A 851 -37.84 -23.89 -10.98
N VAL A 852 -37.37 -22.60 -11.12
CA VAL A 852 -36.54 -22.15 -12.23
C VAL A 852 -35.12 -21.84 -11.75
N LYS A 853 -34.13 -22.34 -12.51
CA LYS A 853 -32.72 -21.91 -12.39
C LYS A 853 -32.25 -21.36 -13.74
N ALA A 854 -31.87 -20.09 -13.77
CA ALA A 854 -31.42 -19.42 -14.96
C ALA A 854 -29.96 -18.99 -14.86
N ALA A 855 -29.20 -19.14 -15.94
CA ALA A 855 -27.83 -18.62 -16.11
C ALA A 855 -27.80 -17.73 -17.35
N VAL A 856 -27.50 -16.44 -17.19
CA VAL A 856 -27.55 -15.44 -18.26
C VAL A 856 -26.17 -15.22 -18.86
N ASN A 857 -26.08 -15.26 -20.19
CA ASN A 857 -24.86 -14.97 -20.95
C ASN A 857 -25.02 -13.65 -21.73
N LEU A 858 -24.24 -12.65 -21.35
CA LEU A 858 -24.29 -11.32 -21.96
C LEU A 858 -23.73 -11.29 -23.40
N ALA A 859 -22.74 -12.16 -23.71
CA ALA A 859 -22.11 -12.19 -25.05
C ALA A 859 -23.04 -12.75 -26.11
N THR A 860 -23.86 -13.76 -25.78
CA THR A 860 -24.86 -14.38 -26.66
C THR A 860 -26.24 -13.75 -26.50
N LYS A 861 -26.41 -12.81 -25.55
CA LYS A 861 -27.69 -12.18 -25.18
C LYS A 861 -28.78 -13.22 -24.90
N SER A 862 -28.43 -14.30 -24.21
CA SER A 862 -29.34 -15.43 -23.92
C SER A 862 -29.28 -15.83 -22.43
N ALA A 863 -30.33 -16.49 -21.96
CA ALA A 863 -30.41 -17.13 -20.66
C ALA A 863 -30.71 -18.61 -20.83
N GLU A 864 -29.86 -19.48 -20.29
CA GLU A 864 -30.16 -20.90 -20.15
C GLU A 864 -30.98 -21.12 -18.89
N VAL A 865 -32.18 -21.67 -19.05
CA VAL A 865 -33.13 -21.89 -17.96
C VAL A 865 -33.34 -23.40 -17.79
N THR A 866 -33.16 -23.86 -16.54
CA THR A 866 -33.45 -25.24 -16.13
C THR A 866 -34.68 -25.23 -15.21
N MET A 867 -35.68 -26.03 -15.52
CA MET A 867 -36.97 -26.02 -14.81
C MET A 867 -37.42 -27.45 -14.40
N ASP A 868 -38.12 -27.52 -13.28
CA ASP A 868 -38.66 -28.77 -12.73
C ASP A 868 -40.04 -29.13 -13.34
N LYS A 869 -40.72 -28.19 -14.00
CA LYS A 869 -41.99 -28.34 -14.69
C LYS A 869 -41.99 -27.42 -15.92
N GLU A 870 -42.72 -27.82 -16.97
CA GLU A 870 -42.89 -26.97 -18.17
C GLU A 870 -43.62 -25.68 -17.83
N ILE A 871 -42.94 -24.56 -18.16
CA ILE A 871 -43.43 -23.19 -17.92
C ILE A 871 -43.75 -22.58 -19.29
N PRO A 872 -44.94 -21.99 -19.49
CA PRO A 872 -45.27 -21.36 -20.75
C PRO A 872 -44.37 -20.20 -21.11
N ASP A 873 -43.95 -20.06 -22.37
CA ASP A 873 -43.09 -18.99 -22.89
C ASP A 873 -43.61 -17.58 -22.53
N ALA A 874 -44.93 -17.42 -22.42
CA ALA A 874 -45.58 -16.17 -22.01
C ALA A 874 -45.25 -15.74 -20.56
N ALA A 875 -44.97 -16.71 -19.66
CA ALA A 875 -44.59 -16.41 -18.28
C ALA A 875 -43.14 -15.88 -18.19
N PHE A 876 -42.24 -16.41 -19.02
CA PHE A 876 -40.91 -15.87 -19.17
C PHE A 876 -40.91 -14.47 -19.78
N ALA A 877 -41.75 -14.25 -20.80
CA ALA A 877 -41.90 -12.94 -21.41
C ALA A 877 -42.36 -11.88 -20.40
N GLU A 878 -43.37 -12.19 -19.57
CA GLU A 878 -43.89 -11.28 -18.57
C GLU A 878 -42.84 -10.90 -17.49
N VAL A 879 -42.04 -11.86 -17.05
CA VAL A 879 -40.98 -11.63 -16.05
C VAL A 879 -39.84 -10.77 -16.63
N ILE A 880 -39.42 -11.05 -17.87
CA ILE A 880 -38.39 -10.34 -18.58
C ILE A 880 -38.83 -8.92 -18.92
N GLU A 881 -40.09 -8.71 -19.33
CA GLU A 881 -40.66 -7.38 -19.57
C GLU A 881 -40.80 -6.54 -18.28
N LYS A 882 -41.20 -7.15 -17.17
CA LYS A 882 -41.23 -6.50 -15.86
C LYS A 882 -39.83 -6.09 -15.39
N ALA A 883 -38.81 -6.82 -15.77
CA ALA A 883 -37.41 -6.47 -15.54
C ALA A 883 -36.87 -5.40 -16.50
N GLY A 884 -37.70 -4.95 -17.48
CA GLY A 884 -37.35 -3.88 -18.42
C GLY A 884 -36.56 -4.34 -19.66
N TYR A 885 -36.67 -5.62 -20.02
CA TYR A 885 -36.01 -6.23 -21.20
C TYR A 885 -37.03 -6.90 -22.09
N GLN A 886 -36.62 -7.31 -23.30
CA GLN A 886 -37.52 -7.94 -24.25
C GLN A 886 -37.10 -9.40 -24.58
N LEU A 887 -38.01 -10.36 -24.42
CA LEU A 887 -37.82 -11.74 -24.88
C LEU A 887 -38.07 -11.81 -26.39
N THR A 888 -37.09 -12.25 -27.16
CA THR A 888 -37.15 -12.31 -28.63
C THR A 888 -37.30 -13.73 -29.19
N GLY A 889 -37.02 -14.75 -28.37
CA GLY A 889 -37.18 -16.16 -28.77
C GLY A 889 -36.88 -17.10 -27.62
N VAL A 890 -37.51 -18.30 -27.72
CA VAL A 890 -37.28 -19.44 -26.82
C VAL A 890 -36.86 -20.64 -27.70
N GLU A 891 -35.67 -21.21 -27.39
CA GLU A 891 -35.16 -22.42 -28.05
C GLU A 891 -35.25 -23.58 -27.03
N LYS A 892 -36.05 -24.61 -27.36
CA LYS A 892 -36.28 -25.78 -26.51
C LYS A 892 -35.26 -26.87 -26.76
#